data_1f4b4ec3e818e92a2f453049c25a2be3
#
_entry.id   1f4b4ec3e818e92a2f453049c25a2be3
#
_cell.length_a   1.000
_cell.length_b   1.000
_cell.length_c   1.000
_cell.angle_alpha   90.00
_cell.angle_beta   90.00
_cell.angle_gamma   90.00
#
_symmetry.space_group_name_H-M   'P 1'
#
loop_
_entity.id
_entity.type
_entity.pdbx_description
1 polymer ?
#
loop_
_entity_poly.entity_id
_entity_poly.type
_entity_poly.pdbx_seq_one_letter_code
_entity_poly.pdbx_strand_id
1 'polypeptide(L)'
;MALITLLDAQLAFGHVPLLDHADFSLLESERVGLIGRNGAGKSSLLKILGGLEKTDDGTLQMQQNLRVAYVAQEPVLDMDADVFTAASEGLGSVIAVRDLYLSGAEGLDLDALQSQIEAFDAWNWEQRVEETLHRLHLDRNARVGSLSGGTRKRVALAQALVAAPDVLLLDEPTNHLDLDSIEWLEQLLIDFKGSVVTVTHDRSFLNRVATRIVELDRGKLGSYPGNFEQYLLQKEEQLAQEAVISAKADKLLAQEEIWIRKGVEARRTRSQSRISRLEALRASRSARREVQGSVNMDVASGQSSGKIVAELAGATKSFGDKTVIRNFTGTILRGDKVGLLGPNGAGKTTLLKLILGELEPDSGKIRRGTNLQVAYFDQMRDKLDLDATLEDFISPGSEWIEIGSQRKHVKSYLSDFLFSPARANSPVRSLSGGERNRLLLARLFARPANVLVLDEPTNDLDIDTLELLEGLLQDYDGTVFLVSHDRTFLDNVVTSTIAFEGDGHWREYEGSVQDWLIQSKRAREIAEQRQAASPPPSPAPAPQPVAAESAAARPATARKKLSYKEQRELEALPGQIEALEAEQRRITEMLELDGGAIYATDASRAAELSQRHAQIDDELLAALERQEELSAGR
;
A
#
# COMPACT_ATOMS: atom_id res chain seq x y z
N MET A 1 13.41 -8.11 -27.46
CA MET A 1 14.11 -9.41 -27.41
C MET A 1 14.02 -9.93 -25.99
N ALA A 2 14.08 -11.26 -25.72
CA ALA A 2 14.06 -11.73 -24.34
C ALA A 2 15.45 -11.50 -23.73
N LEU A 3 15.51 -10.83 -22.57
CA LEU A 3 16.75 -10.59 -21.81
C LEU A 3 17.07 -11.76 -20.90
N ILE A 4 16.04 -12.30 -20.24
CA ILE A 4 16.12 -13.44 -19.33
C ILE A 4 15.02 -14.41 -19.69
N THR A 5 15.34 -15.70 -19.77
CA THR A 5 14.38 -16.79 -19.99
C THR A 5 14.67 -17.90 -19.00
N LEU A 6 13.65 -18.30 -18.23
CA LEU A 6 13.67 -19.42 -17.31
C LEU A 6 12.72 -20.48 -17.86
N LEU A 7 13.22 -21.71 -18.04
CA LEU A 7 12.46 -22.80 -18.64
C LEU A 7 12.42 -23.99 -17.67
N ASP A 8 11.21 -24.53 -17.49
CA ASP A 8 10.94 -25.75 -16.74
C ASP A 8 11.57 -25.75 -15.33
N ALA A 9 11.54 -24.58 -14.67
CA ALA A 9 12.21 -24.41 -13.39
C ALA A 9 11.51 -25.15 -12.26
N GLN A 10 12.30 -25.87 -11.48
CA GLN A 10 11.85 -26.56 -10.29
C GLN A 10 12.71 -26.13 -9.10
N LEU A 11 12.05 -25.85 -7.98
CA LEU A 11 12.69 -25.53 -6.71
C LEU A 11 11.81 -25.99 -5.56
N ALA A 12 12.37 -26.73 -4.60
CA ALA A 12 11.63 -27.18 -3.44
C ALA A 12 12.39 -26.94 -2.13
N PHE A 13 11.68 -26.47 -1.11
CA PHE A 13 12.18 -26.47 0.27
C PHE A 13 11.52 -27.61 1.07
N GLY A 14 12.28 -28.66 1.31
CA GLY A 14 11.77 -29.88 1.94
C GLY A 14 10.73 -30.56 1.06
N HIS A 15 9.47 -30.64 1.52
CA HIS A 15 8.38 -31.28 0.78
C HIS A 15 7.46 -30.30 0.04
N VAL A 16 7.73 -29.00 0.12
CA VAL A 16 6.89 -27.97 -0.49
C VAL A 16 7.57 -27.45 -1.74
N PRO A 17 7.01 -27.70 -2.94
CA PRO A 17 7.53 -27.10 -4.16
C PRO A 17 7.22 -25.60 -4.17
N LEU A 18 8.26 -24.78 -4.33
CA LEU A 18 8.15 -23.34 -4.55
C LEU A 18 8.01 -23.01 -6.03
N LEU A 19 8.72 -23.74 -6.89
CA LEU A 19 8.56 -23.72 -8.34
C LEU A 19 8.30 -25.15 -8.82
N ASP A 20 7.33 -25.32 -9.70
CA ASP A 20 6.88 -26.61 -10.22
C ASP A 20 6.67 -26.50 -11.74
N HIS A 21 7.72 -26.79 -12.52
CA HIS A 21 7.75 -26.62 -13.98
C HIS A 21 7.34 -25.17 -14.38
N ALA A 22 8.03 -24.20 -13.81
CA ALA A 22 7.72 -22.79 -13.98
C ALA A 22 8.51 -22.20 -15.16
N ASP A 23 7.80 -21.52 -16.06
CA ASP A 23 8.38 -20.80 -17.19
C ASP A 23 8.24 -19.29 -16.99
N PHE A 24 9.32 -18.55 -17.24
CA PHE A 24 9.33 -17.09 -17.16
C PHE A 24 10.18 -16.49 -18.28
N SER A 25 9.76 -15.35 -18.80
CA SER A 25 10.55 -14.57 -19.74
C SER A 25 10.46 -13.08 -19.41
N LEU A 26 11.56 -12.36 -19.52
CA LEU A 26 11.62 -10.90 -19.37
C LEU A 26 12.05 -10.27 -20.69
N LEU A 27 11.26 -9.32 -21.18
CA LEU A 27 11.54 -8.58 -22.41
C LEU A 27 12.21 -7.24 -22.12
N GLU A 28 12.81 -6.63 -23.15
CA GLU A 28 13.39 -5.28 -23.05
C GLU A 28 12.35 -4.24 -22.66
N SER A 29 12.74 -3.31 -21.78
CA SER A 29 11.91 -2.19 -21.29
C SER A 29 10.59 -2.63 -20.64
N GLU A 30 10.50 -3.89 -20.22
CA GLU A 30 9.33 -4.44 -19.56
C GLU A 30 9.39 -4.19 -18.04
N ARG A 31 8.27 -3.83 -17.44
CA ARG A 31 8.13 -3.68 -15.98
C ARG A 31 7.15 -4.72 -15.46
N VAL A 32 7.71 -5.76 -14.85
CA VAL A 32 6.95 -6.91 -14.34
C VAL A 32 6.69 -6.74 -12.86
N GLY A 33 5.41 -6.75 -12.45
CA GLY A 33 4.99 -6.92 -11.07
C GLY A 33 4.86 -8.40 -10.73
N LEU A 34 5.68 -8.92 -9.82
CA LEU A 34 5.61 -10.31 -9.35
C LEU A 34 4.81 -10.37 -8.05
N ILE A 35 3.66 -11.00 -8.13
CA ILE A 35 2.74 -11.15 -7.01
C ILE A 35 2.55 -12.61 -6.61
N GLY A 36 1.96 -12.85 -5.45
CA GLY A 36 1.65 -14.18 -4.92
C GLY A 36 1.72 -14.20 -3.41
N ARG A 37 1.29 -15.29 -2.80
CA ARG A 37 1.23 -15.44 -1.34
C ARG A 37 2.60 -15.34 -0.69
N ASN A 38 2.61 -14.94 0.58
CA ASN A 38 3.83 -14.95 1.37
C ASN A 38 4.33 -16.38 1.55
N GLY A 39 5.65 -16.58 1.36
CA GLY A 39 6.28 -17.90 1.35
C GLY A 39 6.10 -18.71 0.08
N ALA A 40 5.47 -18.17 -0.98
CA ALA A 40 5.31 -18.86 -2.25
C ALA A 40 6.62 -19.02 -3.06
N GLY A 41 7.68 -18.28 -2.71
CA GLY A 41 8.97 -18.36 -3.40
C GLY A 41 9.30 -17.16 -4.29
N LYS A 42 8.60 -16.02 -4.13
CA LYS A 42 8.83 -14.79 -4.94
C LYS A 42 10.27 -14.30 -4.86
N SER A 43 10.82 -14.18 -3.64
CA SER A 43 12.20 -13.73 -3.43
C SER A 43 13.23 -14.73 -3.97
N SER A 44 12.97 -16.06 -3.86
CA SER A 44 13.81 -17.09 -4.47
C SER A 44 13.79 -16.98 -6.00
N LEU A 45 12.61 -16.76 -6.59
CA LEU A 45 12.52 -16.55 -8.03
C LEU A 45 13.33 -15.31 -8.47
N LEU A 46 13.22 -14.17 -7.74
CA LEU A 46 14.06 -12.99 -8.03
C LEU A 46 15.55 -13.29 -7.95
N LYS A 47 16.00 -14.04 -6.93
CA LYS A 47 17.40 -14.44 -6.78
C LYS A 47 17.85 -15.35 -7.91
N ILE A 48 16.99 -16.29 -8.35
CA ILE A 48 17.26 -17.14 -9.52
C ILE A 48 17.43 -16.28 -10.77
N LEU A 49 16.49 -15.36 -11.04
CA LEU A 49 16.58 -14.43 -12.18
C LEU A 49 17.84 -13.54 -12.13
N GLY A 50 18.32 -13.23 -10.92
CA GLY A 50 19.57 -12.52 -10.69
C GLY A 50 20.83 -13.40 -10.75
N GLY A 51 20.69 -14.71 -10.93
CA GLY A 51 21.81 -15.65 -10.92
C GLY A 51 22.45 -15.88 -9.54
N LEU A 52 21.78 -15.44 -8.47
CA LEU A 52 22.24 -15.53 -7.07
C LEU A 52 21.88 -16.87 -6.42
N GLU A 53 20.85 -17.54 -6.92
CA GLU A 53 20.36 -18.83 -6.47
C GLU A 53 20.15 -19.73 -7.68
N LYS A 54 20.35 -21.04 -7.51
CA LYS A 54 20.14 -22.03 -8.58
C LYS A 54 18.84 -22.77 -8.36
N THR A 55 18.19 -23.16 -9.44
CA THR A 55 17.06 -24.09 -9.43
C THR A 55 17.53 -25.51 -9.17
N ASP A 56 16.67 -26.36 -8.63
CA ASP A 56 16.93 -27.81 -8.50
C ASP A 56 16.95 -28.49 -9.88
N ASP A 57 16.06 -28.06 -10.78
CA ASP A 57 16.01 -28.47 -12.19
C ASP A 57 15.51 -27.30 -13.06
N GLY A 58 15.72 -27.40 -14.37
CA GLY A 58 15.37 -26.34 -15.34
C GLY A 58 16.58 -25.56 -15.84
N THR A 59 16.33 -24.59 -16.70
CA THR A 59 17.39 -23.83 -17.37
C THR A 59 17.14 -22.33 -17.31
N LEU A 60 18.12 -21.58 -16.78
CA LEU A 60 18.15 -20.13 -16.84
C LEU A 60 19.05 -19.69 -18.01
N GLN A 61 18.49 -18.92 -18.92
CA GLN A 61 19.21 -18.33 -20.05
C GLN A 61 19.19 -16.81 -19.90
N MET A 62 20.36 -16.19 -19.95
CA MET A 62 20.54 -14.74 -19.94
C MET A 62 21.23 -14.27 -21.21
N GLN A 63 20.87 -13.09 -21.68
CA GLN A 63 21.57 -12.44 -22.78
C GLN A 63 23.04 -12.21 -22.41
N GLN A 64 23.95 -12.32 -23.37
CA GLN A 64 25.38 -12.06 -23.13
C GLN A 64 25.59 -10.62 -22.64
N ASN A 65 26.47 -10.46 -21.67
CA ASN A 65 26.83 -9.16 -21.07
C ASN A 65 25.66 -8.41 -20.41
N LEU A 66 24.58 -9.10 -20.06
CA LEU A 66 23.44 -8.49 -19.37
C LEU A 66 23.85 -8.10 -17.93
N ARG A 67 23.70 -6.81 -17.62
CA ARG A 67 23.94 -6.30 -16.27
C ARG A 67 22.65 -6.36 -15.46
N VAL A 68 22.65 -7.22 -14.45
CA VAL A 68 21.51 -7.41 -13.55
C VAL A 68 21.87 -6.89 -12.17
N ALA A 69 21.04 -6.02 -11.60
CA ALA A 69 21.17 -5.57 -10.24
C ALA A 69 19.98 -6.06 -9.40
N TYR A 70 20.27 -6.55 -8.19
CA TYR A 70 19.28 -7.04 -7.24
C TYR A 70 19.30 -6.19 -5.97
N VAL A 71 18.14 -5.71 -5.55
CA VAL A 71 17.93 -5.01 -4.30
C VAL A 71 17.07 -5.88 -3.40
N ALA A 72 17.65 -6.32 -2.29
CA ALA A 72 16.97 -7.17 -1.31
C ALA A 72 15.94 -6.35 -0.49
N GLN A 73 14.97 -7.05 0.09
CA GLN A 73 13.98 -6.48 1.00
C GLN A 73 14.64 -5.75 2.17
N GLU A 74 15.65 -6.40 2.80
CA GLU A 74 16.52 -5.80 3.80
C GLU A 74 17.94 -5.72 3.22
N PRO A 75 18.35 -4.55 2.71
CA PRO A 75 19.70 -4.40 2.16
C PRO A 75 20.75 -4.44 3.26
N VAL A 76 21.78 -5.22 3.04
CA VAL A 76 22.94 -5.28 3.93
C VAL A 76 23.89 -4.15 3.52
N LEU A 77 23.94 -3.09 4.32
CA LEU A 77 24.83 -1.94 4.13
C LEU A 77 25.79 -1.85 5.31
N ASP A 78 27.02 -1.39 5.06
CA ASP A 78 27.94 -1.05 6.13
C ASP A 78 27.45 0.21 6.86
N MET A 79 27.09 0.04 8.14
CA MET A 79 26.54 1.12 8.96
C MET A 79 27.57 2.18 9.34
N ASP A 80 28.86 1.84 9.30
CA ASP A 80 29.96 2.74 9.62
C ASP A 80 30.47 3.54 8.41
N ALA A 81 30.10 3.10 7.20
CA ALA A 81 30.45 3.78 5.96
C ALA A 81 29.64 5.06 5.76
N ASP A 82 30.20 6.00 4.98
CA ASP A 82 29.44 7.09 4.41
C ASP A 82 28.60 6.63 3.18
N VAL A 83 27.62 7.44 2.82
CA VAL A 83 26.70 7.14 1.70
C VAL A 83 27.45 6.99 0.37
N PHE A 84 28.51 7.78 0.14
CA PHE A 84 29.30 7.70 -1.07
C PHE A 84 30.03 6.35 -1.17
N THR A 85 30.67 5.92 -0.09
CA THR A 85 31.36 4.62 -0.04
C THR A 85 30.37 3.47 -0.21
N ALA A 86 29.25 3.48 0.52
CA ALA A 86 28.23 2.44 0.40
C ALA A 86 27.64 2.35 -1.02
N ALA A 87 27.37 3.48 -1.67
CA ALA A 87 26.89 3.48 -3.05
C ALA A 87 27.95 3.00 -4.05
N SER A 88 29.23 3.31 -3.81
CA SER A 88 30.35 2.92 -4.69
C SER A 88 30.62 1.41 -4.70
N GLU A 89 30.18 0.67 -3.67
CA GLU A 89 30.26 -0.81 -3.67
C GLU A 89 29.56 -1.46 -4.86
N GLY A 90 28.51 -0.82 -5.42
CA GLY A 90 27.88 -1.26 -6.67
C GLY A 90 28.79 -1.26 -7.89
N LEU A 91 29.92 -0.56 -7.81
CA LEU A 91 31.00 -0.54 -8.81
C LEU A 91 32.25 -1.29 -8.35
N GLY A 92 32.19 -2.06 -7.28
CA GLY A 92 33.35 -2.71 -6.66
C GLY A 92 34.19 -3.51 -7.66
N SER A 93 33.57 -4.28 -8.55
CA SER A 93 34.29 -5.03 -9.60
C SER A 93 34.98 -4.11 -10.62
N VAL A 94 34.33 -3.02 -11.00
CA VAL A 94 34.83 -2.03 -11.97
C VAL A 94 36.01 -1.27 -11.37
N ILE A 95 35.89 -0.85 -10.10
CA ILE A 95 36.95 -0.18 -9.34
C ILE A 95 38.16 -1.13 -9.17
N ALA A 96 37.92 -2.38 -8.83
CA ALA A 96 38.98 -3.38 -8.67
C ALA A 96 39.78 -3.60 -9.98
N VAL A 97 39.11 -3.66 -11.13
CA VAL A 97 39.79 -3.77 -12.44
C VAL A 97 40.65 -2.54 -12.72
N ARG A 98 40.17 -1.32 -12.43
CA ARG A 98 40.92 -0.08 -12.58
C ARG A 98 42.15 -0.07 -11.63
N ASP A 99 41.95 -0.45 -10.38
CA ASP A 99 43.04 -0.44 -9.38
C ASP A 99 44.11 -1.48 -9.72
N LEU A 100 43.68 -2.64 -10.27
CA LEU A 100 44.59 -3.66 -10.77
C LEU A 100 45.43 -3.13 -11.95
N TYR A 101 44.79 -2.42 -12.90
CA TYR A 101 45.49 -1.75 -14.00
C TYR A 101 46.52 -0.73 -13.49
N LEU A 102 46.09 0.13 -12.55
CA LEU A 102 46.95 1.18 -11.97
C LEU A 102 48.11 0.62 -11.12
N SER A 103 47.96 -0.59 -10.60
CA SER A 103 49.00 -1.25 -9.82
C SER A 103 50.23 -1.60 -10.63
N GLY A 104 50.11 -1.78 -11.94
CA GLY A 104 51.21 -2.12 -12.86
C GLY A 104 51.93 -3.42 -12.51
N ALA A 105 51.25 -4.38 -11.83
CA ALA A 105 51.89 -5.60 -11.35
C ALA A 105 52.39 -6.45 -12.54
N GLU A 106 53.56 -7.08 -12.39
CA GLU A 106 54.14 -7.93 -13.44
C GLU A 106 53.24 -9.13 -13.75
N GLY A 107 53.03 -9.39 -15.06
CA GLY A 107 52.24 -10.53 -15.52
C GLY A 107 50.76 -10.23 -15.80
N LEU A 108 50.33 -8.98 -15.68
CA LEU A 108 48.97 -8.57 -16.05
C LEU A 108 48.86 -8.30 -17.55
N ASP A 109 47.71 -8.71 -18.13
CA ASP A 109 47.30 -8.31 -19.46
C ASP A 109 46.67 -6.91 -19.41
N LEU A 110 47.55 -5.89 -19.58
CA LEU A 110 47.15 -4.48 -19.51
C LEU A 110 46.17 -4.08 -20.62
N ASP A 111 46.29 -4.67 -21.81
CA ASP A 111 45.39 -4.37 -22.94
C ASP A 111 43.96 -4.90 -22.66
N ALA A 112 43.86 -6.09 -22.07
CA ALA A 112 42.57 -6.65 -21.69
C ALA A 112 41.94 -5.85 -20.54
N LEU A 113 42.72 -5.43 -19.56
CA LEU A 113 42.25 -4.58 -18.44
C LEU A 113 41.82 -3.20 -18.94
N GLN A 114 42.58 -2.57 -19.84
CA GLN A 114 42.21 -1.28 -20.42
C GLN A 114 40.90 -1.38 -21.20
N SER A 115 40.74 -2.43 -22.01
CA SER A 115 39.50 -2.68 -22.74
C SER A 115 38.28 -2.81 -21.78
N GLN A 116 38.46 -3.46 -20.65
CA GLN A 116 37.41 -3.57 -19.61
C GLN A 116 37.11 -2.21 -18.95
N ILE A 117 38.16 -1.42 -18.61
CA ILE A 117 38.01 -0.09 -18.04
C ILE A 117 37.22 0.84 -18.97
N GLU A 118 37.54 0.81 -20.27
CA GLU A 118 36.83 1.59 -21.29
C GLU A 118 35.39 1.11 -21.48
N ALA A 119 35.15 -0.21 -21.53
CA ALA A 119 33.83 -0.79 -21.69
C ALA A 119 32.87 -0.45 -20.53
N PHE A 120 33.40 -0.32 -19.32
CA PHE A 120 32.61 -0.01 -18.12
C PHE A 120 32.71 1.45 -17.68
N ASP A 121 33.39 2.33 -18.46
CA ASP A 121 33.65 3.73 -18.10
C ASP A 121 34.19 3.89 -16.66
N ALA A 122 35.17 3.05 -16.33
CA ALA A 122 35.69 2.96 -14.97
C ALA A 122 36.51 4.18 -14.53
N TRP A 123 36.92 5.04 -15.47
CA TRP A 123 37.63 6.28 -15.16
C TRP A 123 36.73 7.32 -14.50
N ASN A 124 35.45 7.36 -14.85
CA ASN A 124 34.48 8.34 -14.37
C ASN A 124 33.58 7.79 -13.25
N TRP A 125 34.01 6.74 -12.53
CA TRP A 125 33.19 6.08 -11.54
C TRP A 125 32.74 7.01 -10.39
N GLU A 126 33.61 7.91 -9.92
CA GLU A 126 33.27 8.87 -8.85
C GLU A 126 32.16 9.83 -9.30
N GLN A 127 32.27 10.37 -10.51
CA GLN A 127 31.23 11.23 -11.07
C GLN A 127 29.89 10.50 -11.21
N ARG A 128 29.91 9.24 -11.65
CA ARG A 128 28.68 8.42 -11.74
C ARG A 128 28.03 8.20 -10.38
N VAL A 129 28.82 7.97 -9.34
CA VAL A 129 28.30 7.86 -7.98
C VAL A 129 27.69 9.19 -7.55
N GLU A 130 28.39 10.31 -7.75
CA GLU A 130 27.88 11.65 -7.38
C GLU A 130 26.59 12.02 -8.11
N GLU A 131 26.53 11.79 -9.43
CA GLU A 131 25.32 12.02 -10.21
C GLU A 131 24.14 11.16 -9.73
N THR A 132 24.42 9.89 -9.40
CA THR A 132 23.39 8.99 -8.86
C THR A 132 22.91 9.46 -7.48
N LEU A 133 23.82 9.83 -6.58
CA LEU A 133 23.46 10.34 -5.25
C LEU A 133 22.66 11.65 -5.34
N HIS A 134 23.07 12.56 -6.24
CA HIS A 134 22.34 13.79 -6.49
C HIS A 134 20.92 13.53 -7.00
N ARG A 135 20.77 12.62 -7.98
CA ARG A 135 19.47 12.21 -8.53
C ARG A 135 18.57 11.58 -7.46
N LEU A 136 19.15 10.89 -6.48
CA LEU A 136 18.42 10.23 -5.39
C LEU A 136 18.26 11.13 -4.14
N HIS A 137 18.70 12.39 -4.22
CA HIS A 137 18.70 13.36 -3.11
C HIS A 137 19.36 12.83 -1.84
N LEU A 138 20.53 12.20 -1.99
CA LEU A 138 21.32 11.64 -0.89
C LEU A 138 22.52 12.54 -0.58
N ASP A 139 22.77 12.79 0.71
CA ASP A 139 23.98 13.48 1.16
C ASP A 139 25.14 12.48 1.19
N ARG A 140 26.17 12.75 0.35
CA ARG A 140 27.34 11.89 0.20
C ARG A 140 28.12 11.63 1.51
N ASN A 141 28.12 12.62 2.41
CA ASN A 141 28.90 12.58 3.64
C ASN A 141 28.14 12.02 4.84
N ALA A 142 26.83 11.78 4.70
CA ALA A 142 26.04 11.22 5.78
C ALA A 142 26.45 9.78 6.09
N ARG A 143 26.48 9.39 7.37
CA ARG A 143 26.76 8.01 7.78
C ARG A 143 25.52 7.15 7.60
N VAL A 144 25.66 5.98 6.99
CA VAL A 144 24.56 5.03 6.74
C VAL A 144 23.83 4.67 8.04
N GLY A 145 24.58 4.46 9.14
CA GLY A 145 23.99 4.12 10.45
C GLY A 145 23.07 5.20 11.03
N SER A 146 23.27 6.48 10.65
CA SER A 146 22.43 7.59 11.13
C SER A 146 21.17 7.82 10.30
N LEU A 147 21.02 7.13 9.16
CA LEU A 147 19.91 7.32 8.23
C LEU A 147 18.64 6.59 8.67
N SER A 148 17.48 7.13 8.26
CA SER A 148 16.21 6.43 8.38
C SER A 148 16.17 5.16 7.52
N GLY A 149 15.29 4.22 7.83
CA GLY A 149 15.12 3.00 7.05
C GLY A 149 14.83 3.27 5.56
N GLY A 150 13.97 4.25 5.26
CA GLY A 150 13.66 4.66 3.89
C GLY A 150 14.88 5.26 3.17
N THR A 151 15.68 6.08 3.86
CA THR A 151 16.89 6.64 3.27
C THR A 151 17.95 5.56 3.03
N ARG A 152 18.08 4.55 3.91
CA ARG A 152 18.94 3.38 3.67
C ARG A 152 18.53 2.59 2.43
N LYS A 153 17.23 2.40 2.20
CA LYS A 153 16.74 1.78 0.97
C LYS A 153 17.10 2.59 -0.28
N ARG A 154 17.04 3.94 -0.19
CA ARG A 154 17.53 4.80 -1.29
C ARG A 154 19.03 4.61 -1.53
N VAL A 155 19.85 4.42 -0.49
CA VAL A 155 21.29 4.12 -0.63
C VAL A 155 21.49 2.76 -1.32
N ALA A 156 20.76 1.73 -0.92
CA ALA A 156 20.82 0.42 -1.61
C ALA A 156 20.40 0.51 -3.07
N LEU A 157 19.40 1.32 -3.37
CA LEU A 157 18.98 1.58 -4.76
C LEU A 157 20.07 2.38 -5.51
N ALA A 158 20.75 3.34 -4.86
CA ALA A 158 21.91 4.02 -5.44
C ALA A 158 23.01 3.02 -5.80
N GLN A 159 23.35 2.12 -4.86
CA GLN A 159 24.34 1.05 -5.07
C GLN A 159 24.00 0.18 -6.30
N ALA A 160 22.73 -0.15 -6.50
CA ALA A 160 22.27 -0.89 -7.66
C ALA A 160 22.33 -0.08 -8.97
N LEU A 161 21.94 1.20 -8.92
CA LEU A 161 21.83 2.06 -10.10
C LEU A 161 23.17 2.59 -10.62
N VAL A 162 24.18 2.76 -9.76
CA VAL A 162 25.53 3.20 -10.20
C VAL A 162 26.15 2.23 -11.19
N ALA A 163 25.79 0.93 -11.14
CA ALA A 163 26.22 -0.07 -12.10
C ALA A 163 25.59 0.12 -13.50
N ALA A 164 24.62 1.04 -13.66
CA ALA A 164 23.82 1.23 -14.87
C ALA A 164 23.26 -0.11 -15.39
N PRO A 165 22.43 -0.80 -14.61
CA PRO A 165 21.94 -2.13 -14.94
C PRO A 165 20.98 -2.09 -16.13
N ASP A 166 20.95 -3.18 -16.91
CA ASP A 166 19.96 -3.40 -17.96
C ASP A 166 18.68 -4.00 -17.41
N VAL A 167 18.80 -4.72 -16.26
CA VAL A 167 17.68 -5.31 -15.50
C VAL A 167 17.83 -4.97 -14.02
N LEU A 168 16.74 -4.45 -13.44
CA LEU A 168 16.64 -4.15 -12.01
C LEU A 168 15.64 -5.08 -11.35
N LEU A 169 16.10 -5.84 -10.36
CA LEU A 169 15.29 -6.77 -9.57
C LEU A 169 15.09 -6.19 -8.17
N LEU A 170 13.83 -5.94 -7.79
CA LEU A 170 13.46 -5.27 -6.54
C LEU A 170 12.59 -6.18 -5.68
N ASP A 171 13.02 -6.47 -4.47
CA ASP A 171 12.28 -7.28 -3.49
C ASP A 171 11.64 -6.38 -2.43
N GLU A 172 10.32 -6.22 -2.45
CA GLU A 172 9.52 -5.38 -1.57
C GLU A 172 10.10 -3.96 -1.36
N PRO A 173 10.33 -3.20 -2.46
CA PRO A 173 10.98 -1.90 -2.35
C PRO A 173 10.11 -0.85 -1.66
N THR A 174 8.80 -1.01 -1.65
CA THR A 174 7.83 -0.07 -1.06
C THR A 174 7.70 -0.19 0.46
N ASN A 175 8.07 -1.34 1.05
CA ASN A 175 7.94 -1.56 2.50
C ASN A 175 8.72 -0.51 3.30
N HIS A 176 8.08 0.04 4.34
CA HIS A 176 8.66 1.07 5.24
C HIS A 176 9.00 2.42 4.57
N LEU A 177 8.62 2.63 3.31
CA LEU A 177 8.73 3.94 2.66
C LEU A 177 7.49 4.78 2.96
N ASP A 178 7.69 6.08 3.14
CA ASP A 178 6.59 7.04 3.20
C ASP A 178 6.03 7.35 1.80
N LEU A 179 4.84 7.94 1.74
CA LEU A 179 4.13 8.20 0.49
C LEU A 179 4.96 9.00 -0.52
N ASP A 180 5.68 10.02 -0.06
CA ASP A 180 6.54 10.85 -0.92
C ASP A 180 7.69 10.01 -1.51
N SER A 181 8.25 9.08 -0.72
CA SER A 181 9.30 8.16 -1.18
C SER A 181 8.78 7.11 -2.15
N ILE A 182 7.54 6.64 -1.97
CA ILE A 182 6.89 5.72 -2.91
C ILE A 182 6.63 6.43 -4.24
N GLU A 183 6.07 7.65 -4.24
CA GLU A 183 5.83 8.43 -5.46
C GLU A 183 7.13 8.71 -6.22
N TRP A 184 8.18 9.04 -5.50
CA TRP A 184 9.50 9.22 -6.07
C TRP A 184 10.03 7.92 -6.71
N LEU A 185 9.87 6.78 -6.04
CA LEU A 185 10.30 5.47 -6.56
C LEU A 185 9.49 5.08 -7.80
N GLU A 186 8.18 5.28 -7.81
CA GLU A 186 7.32 5.07 -8.97
C GLU A 186 7.84 5.84 -10.18
N GLN A 187 8.10 7.15 -10.02
CA GLN A 187 8.61 7.98 -11.10
C GLN A 187 9.98 7.53 -11.59
N LEU A 188 10.89 7.17 -10.68
CA LEU A 188 12.21 6.64 -11.02
C LEU A 188 12.11 5.39 -11.91
N LEU A 189 11.21 4.45 -11.57
CA LEU A 189 11.05 3.19 -12.30
C LEU A 189 10.31 3.38 -13.63
N ILE A 190 9.42 4.37 -13.73
CA ILE A 190 8.79 4.75 -15.00
C ILE A 190 9.82 5.31 -15.97
N ASP A 191 10.74 6.15 -15.48
CA ASP A 191 11.79 6.78 -16.26
C ASP A 191 12.99 5.87 -16.52
N PHE A 192 13.06 4.72 -15.85
CA PHE A 192 14.14 3.76 -16.03
C PHE A 192 14.06 3.09 -17.41
N LYS A 193 15.16 3.16 -18.17
CA LYS A 193 15.22 2.66 -19.55
C LYS A 193 15.39 1.15 -19.68
N GLY A 194 15.86 0.49 -18.62
CA GLY A 194 16.01 -0.96 -18.57
C GLY A 194 14.70 -1.66 -18.22
N SER A 195 14.79 -2.97 -17.99
CA SER A 195 13.67 -3.77 -17.55
C SER A 195 13.65 -3.90 -16.03
N VAL A 196 12.46 -4.02 -15.45
CA VAL A 196 12.27 -4.11 -14.00
C VAL A 196 11.46 -5.35 -13.67
N VAL A 197 11.87 -6.10 -12.66
CA VAL A 197 11.03 -7.09 -12.00
C VAL A 197 10.91 -6.70 -10.53
N THR A 198 9.72 -6.42 -10.06
CA THR A 198 9.49 -6.00 -8.68
C THR A 198 8.51 -6.93 -7.99
N VAL A 199 8.86 -7.38 -6.79
CA VAL A 199 7.93 -8.01 -5.86
C VAL A 199 7.38 -6.91 -4.97
N THR A 200 6.07 -6.75 -4.93
CA THR A 200 5.41 -5.86 -3.98
C THR A 200 3.95 -6.23 -3.79
N HIS A 201 3.39 -5.85 -2.66
CA HIS A 201 1.98 -5.99 -2.33
C HIS A 201 1.22 -4.66 -2.43
N ASP A 202 1.90 -3.56 -2.77
CA ASP A 202 1.29 -2.26 -3.01
C ASP A 202 0.58 -2.23 -4.38
N ARG A 203 -0.77 -2.27 -4.31
CA ARG A 203 -1.65 -2.30 -5.48
C ARG A 203 -1.58 -1.02 -6.30
N SER A 204 -1.48 0.14 -5.64
CA SER A 204 -1.36 1.45 -6.30
C SER A 204 -0.06 1.56 -7.07
N PHE A 205 1.04 1.11 -6.45
CA PHE A 205 2.35 1.05 -7.09
C PHE A 205 2.34 0.14 -8.32
N LEU A 206 1.76 -1.07 -8.23
CA LEU A 206 1.64 -1.99 -9.35
C LEU A 206 0.80 -1.42 -10.49
N ASN A 207 -0.29 -0.71 -10.19
CA ASN A 207 -1.12 -0.06 -11.19
C ASN A 207 -0.35 1.00 -11.99
N ARG A 208 0.55 1.71 -11.32
CA ARG A 208 1.27 2.84 -11.93
C ARG A 208 2.54 2.42 -12.66
N VAL A 209 3.25 1.42 -12.16
CA VAL A 209 4.57 1.03 -12.65
C VAL A 209 4.50 -0.17 -13.59
N ALA A 210 3.71 -1.21 -13.27
CA ALA A 210 3.75 -2.47 -13.99
C ALA A 210 3.12 -2.38 -15.39
N THR A 211 3.77 -3.03 -16.36
CA THR A 211 3.25 -3.25 -17.71
C THR A 211 2.74 -4.68 -17.90
N ARG A 212 3.12 -5.57 -16.98
CA ARG A 212 2.67 -6.97 -16.91
C ARG A 212 2.71 -7.43 -15.46
N ILE A 213 1.71 -8.19 -15.06
CA ILE A 213 1.67 -8.88 -13.77
C ILE A 213 1.99 -10.36 -13.97
N VAL A 214 2.84 -10.89 -13.11
CA VAL A 214 3.13 -12.33 -13.04
C VAL A 214 2.75 -12.82 -11.64
N GLU A 215 1.85 -13.79 -11.59
CA GLU A 215 1.39 -14.38 -10.34
C GLU A 215 2.09 -15.71 -10.10
N LEU A 216 2.70 -15.86 -8.93
CA LEU A 216 3.23 -17.15 -8.46
C LEU A 216 2.20 -17.79 -7.53
N ASP A 217 1.46 -18.77 -8.05
CA ASP A 217 0.50 -19.55 -7.28
C ASP A 217 0.84 -21.05 -7.34
N ARG A 218 1.03 -21.67 -6.19
CA ARG A 218 1.28 -23.11 -6.04
C ARG A 218 2.42 -23.66 -6.90
N GLY A 219 3.48 -22.87 -7.03
CA GLY A 219 4.66 -23.23 -7.80
C GLY A 219 4.57 -22.94 -9.31
N LYS A 220 3.43 -22.45 -9.80
CA LYS A 220 3.25 -22.12 -11.22
C LYS A 220 3.18 -20.61 -11.42
N LEU A 221 3.67 -20.16 -12.57
CA LEU A 221 3.65 -18.76 -12.96
C LEU A 221 2.50 -18.50 -13.94
N GLY A 222 1.56 -17.64 -13.54
CA GLY A 222 0.54 -17.08 -14.42
C GLY A 222 0.98 -15.71 -14.92
N SER A 223 0.86 -15.42 -16.22
CA SER A 223 1.26 -14.15 -16.81
C SER A 223 0.06 -13.40 -17.35
N TYR A 224 -0.11 -12.15 -16.90
CA TYR A 224 -1.25 -11.30 -17.22
C TYR A 224 -0.75 -9.96 -17.78
N PRO A 225 -1.01 -9.67 -19.06
CA PRO A 225 -0.65 -8.38 -19.67
C PRO A 225 -1.41 -7.23 -19.00
N GLY A 226 -0.72 -6.12 -18.77
CA GLY A 226 -1.31 -4.91 -18.22
C GLY A 226 -0.94 -4.65 -16.76
N ASN A 227 -1.65 -3.70 -16.15
CA ASN A 227 -1.47 -3.30 -14.77
C ASN A 227 -2.27 -4.19 -13.79
N PHE A 228 -2.25 -3.85 -12.51
CA PHE A 228 -2.93 -4.64 -11.48
C PHE A 228 -4.46 -4.67 -11.63
N GLU A 229 -5.10 -3.59 -12.07
CA GLU A 229 -6.54 -3.58 -12.32
C GLU A 229 -6.93 -4.54 -13.45
N GLN A 230 -6.15 -4.53 -14.54
CA GLN A 230 -6.38 -5.46 -15.66
C GLN A 230 -6.13 -6.91 -15.25
N TYR A 231 -5.15 -7.16 -14.38
CA TYR A 231 -4.94 -8.48 -13.78
C TYR A 231 -6.17 -8.95 -13.01
N LEU A 232 -6.77 -8.11 -12.16
CA LEU A 232 -7.97 -8.48 -11.38
C LEU A 232 -9.11 -8.92 -12.28
N LEU A 233 -9.40 -8.16 -13.35
CA LEU A 233 -10.44 -8.50 -14.31
C LEU A 233 -10.16 -9.85 -15.01
N GLN A 234 -8.92 -10.05 -15.48
CA GLN A 234 -8.52 -11.29 -16.14
C GLN A 234 -8.55 -12.49 -15.19
N LYS A 235 -8.18 -12.28 -13.93
CA LYS A 235 -8.23 -13.32 -12.88
C LYS A 235 -9.65 -13.72 -12.54
N GLU A 236 -10.55 -12.76 -12.42
CA GLU A 236 -11.98 -13.02 -12.17
C GLU A 236 -12.60 -13.84 -13.31
N GLU A 237 -12.34 -13.46 -14.57
CA GLU A 237 -12.79 -14.23 -15.74
C GLU A 237 -12.21 -15.65 -15.74
N GLN A 238 -10.92 -15.81 -15.42
CA GLN A 238 -10.27 -17.11 -15.33
C GLN A 238 -10.91 -17.98 -14.25
N LEU A 239 -11.12 -17.44 -13.04
CA LEU A 239 -11.76 -18.16 -11.93
C LEU A 239 -13.19 -18.57 -12.26
N ALA A 240 -13.97 -17.70 -12.93
CA ALA A 240 -15.31 -18.01 -13.39
C ALA A 240 -15.29 -19.17 -14.40
N GLN A 241 -14.37 -19.17 -15.36
CA GLN A 241 -14.20 -20.25 -16.32
C GLN A 241 -13.75 -21.55 -15.64
N GLU A 242 -12.81 -21.52 -14.72
CA GLU A 242 -12.35 -22.67 -13.94
C GLU A 242 -13.49 -23.28 -13.11
N ALA A 243 -14.34 -22.44 -12.49
CA ALA A 243 -15.50 -22.90 -11.74
C ALA A 243 -16.48 -23.67 -12.64
N VAL A 244 -16.75 -23.16 -13.85
CA VAL A 244 -17.61 -23.85 -14.82
C VAL A 244 -17.01 -25.18 -15.29
N ILE A 245 -15.71 -25.19 -15.58
CA ILE A 245 -15.00 -26.42 -16.00
C ILE A 245 -15.00 -27.44 -14.85
N SER A 246 -14.71 -26.99 -13.63
CA SER A 246 -14.74 -27.82 -12.42
C SER A 246 -16.10 -28.43 -12.16
N ALA A 247 -17.18 -27.64 -12.23
CA ALA A 247 -18.54 -28.14 -12.05
C ALA A 247 -18.92 -29.17 -13.12
N LYS A 248 -18.49 -28.97 -14.38
CA LYS A 248 -18.71 -29.96 -15.45
C LYS A 248 -17.93 -31.26 -15.19
N ALA A 249 -16.68 -31.16 -14.74
CA ALA A 249 -15.86 -32.34 -14.43
C ALA A 249 -16.38 -33.11 -13.22
N ASP A 250 -16.84 -32.41 -12.17
CA ASP A 250 -17.45 -33.03 -10.98
C ASP A 250 -18.78 -33.73 -11.31
N LYS A 251 -19.59 -33.11 -12.18
CA LYS A 251 -20.82 -33.74 -12.70
C LYS A 251 -20.51 -35.00 -13.50
N LEU A 252 -19.48 -34.96 -14.35
CA LEU A 252 -19.03 -36.11 -15.12
C LEU A 252 -18.48 -37.22 -14.19
N LEU A 253 -17.66 -36.86 -13.20
CA LEU A 253 -17.15 -37.79 -12.20
C LEU A 253 -18.29 -38.49 -11.45
N ALA A 254 -19.28 -37.74 -10.98
CA ALA A 254 -20.45 -38.30 -10.29
C ALA A 254 -21.24 -39.28 -11.19
N GLN A 255 -21.38 -38.98 -12.49
CA GLN A 255 -22.03 -39.89 -13.45
C GLN A 255 -21.23 -41.16 -13.65
N GLU A 256 -19.92 -41.08 -13.80
CA GLU A 256 -19.07 -42.28 -13.97
C GLU A 256 -18.99 -43.11 -12.67
N GLU A 257 -19.04 -42.49 -11.48
CA GLU A 257 -19.13 -43.20 -10.19
C GLU A 257 -20.45 -43.96 -10.01
N ILE A 258 -21.60 -43.34 -10.41
CA ILE A 258 -22.88 -44.01 -10.39
C ILE A 258 -22.89 -45.21 -11.35
N TRP A 259 -22.28 -45.05 -12.53
CA TRP A 259 -22.18 -46.11 -13.53
C TRP A 259 -21.36 -47.32 -13.01
N ILE A 260 -20.22 -47.08 -12.37
CA ILE A 260 -19.41 -48.15 -11.77
C ILE A 260 -20.16 -48.90 -10.66
N ARG A 261 -20.88 -48.17 -9.79
CA ARG A 261 -21.68 -48.76 -8.70
C ARG A 261 -22.83 -49.62 -9.18
N LYS A 262 -23.36 -49.36 -10.38
CA LYS A 262 -24.48 -50.14 -10.97
C LYS A 262 -24.07 -51.50 -11.57
N GLY A 263 -22.78 -51.92 -11.49
CA GLY A 263 -22.27 -53.23 -11.87
C GLY A 263 -22.44 -53.51 -13.38
N VAL A 264 -21.33 -53.73 -14.05
CA VAL A 264 -21.33 -54.03 -15.49
C VAL A 264 -21.14 -55.52 -15.68
N GLU A 265 -22.21 -56.24 -15.94
CA GLU A 265 -22.15 -57.67 -16.25
C GLU A 265 -21.80 -58.00 -17.71
N ALA A 266 -21.52 -57.10 -18.61
CA ALA A 266 -21.14 -57.44 -19.97
C ALA A 266 -20.31 -56.40 -20.71
N ARG A 267 -19.09 -56.79 -21.12
CA ARG A 267 -18.14 -56.18 -22.08
C ARG A 267 -16.85 -55.63 -21.49
N ARG A 268 -15.89 -56.52 -21.29
CA ARG A 268 -14.53 -56.22 -20.72
C ARG A 268 -13.73 -55.16 -21.45
N THR A 269 -13.82 -54.97 -22.75
CA THR A 269 -12.93 -54.05 -23.50
C THR A 269 -13.38 -52.57 -23.50
N ARG A 270 -14.66 -52.29 -23.42
CA ARG A 270 -15.15 -50.91 -23.28
C ARG A 270 -15.14 -50.37 -21.84
N SER A 271 -14.95 -51.23 -20.87
CA SER A 271 -14.89 -50.88 -19.46
C SER A 271 -13.53 -50.32 -19.04
N GLN A 272 -12.43 -50.76 -19.64
CA GLN A 272 -11.07 -50.32 -19.29
C GLN A 272 -10.84 -48.84 -19.61
N SER A 273 -11.27 -48.33 -20.76
CA SER A 273 -11.12 -46.92 -21.11
C SER A 273 -11.93 -46.00 -20.19
N ARG A 274 -13.09 -46.48 -19.69
CA ARG A 274 -13.89 -45.71 -18.72
C ARG A 274 -13.31 -45.74 -17.32
N ILE A 275 -12.72 -46.89 -16.90
CA ILE A 275 -12.01 -46.98 -15.63
C ILE A 275 -10.80 -46.06 -15.63
N SER A 276 -9.98 -46.08 -16.70
CA SER A 276 -8.83 -45.16 -16.83
C SER A 276 -9.28 -43.70 -16.81
N ARG A 277 -10.42 -43.39 -17.45
CA ARG A 277 -11.00 -42.02 -17.42
C ARG A 277 -11.47 -41.61 -16.02
N LEU A 278 -12.08 -42.53 -15.26
CA LEU A 278 -12.48 -42.26 -13.88
C LEU A 278 -11.26 -42.07 -12.98
N GLU A 279 -10.23 -42.91 -13.14
CA GLU A 279 -8.98 -42.74 -12.40
C GLU A 279 -8.31 -41.40 -12.71
N ALA A 280 -8.29 -40.99 -13.98
CA ALA A 280 -7.79 -39.70 -14.40
C ALA A 280 -8.61 -38.53 -13.81
N LEU A 281 -9.95 -38.65 -13.80
CA LEU A 281 -10.83 -37.64 -13.19
C LEU A 281 -10.65 -37.57 -11.67
N ARG A 282 -10.47 -38.69 -10.97
CA ARG A 282 -10.17 -38.75 -9.54
C ARG A 282 -8.81 -38.16 -9.23
N ALA A 283 -7.77 -38.52 -10.01
CA ALA A 283 -6.45 -37.93 -9.90
C ALA A 283 -6.49 -36.41 -10.13
N SER A 284 -7.21 -35.94 -11.16
CA SER A 284 -7.40 -34.52 -11.42
C SER A 284 -8.12 -33.82 -10.25
N ARG A 285 -9.16 -34.44 -9.68
CA ARG A 285 -9.86 -33.89 -8.50
C ARG A 285 -8.98 -33.85 -7.26
N SER A 286 -8.20 -34.90 -6.98
CA SER A 286 -7.28 -34.95 -5.84
C SER A 286 -6.10 -34.00 -6.00
N ALA A 287 -5.67 -33.72 -7.24
CA ALA A 287 -4.63 -32.76 -7.57
C ALA A 287 -5.14 -31.30 -7.51
N ARG A 288 -6.47 -31.09 -7.52
CA ARG A 288 -7.04 -29.74 -7.29
C ARG A 288 -6.76 -29.35 -5.84
N ARG A 289 -5.86 -28.42 -5.66
CA ARG A 289 -5.69 -27.75 -4.38
C ARG A 289 -6.88 -26.77 -4.25
N GLU A 290 -7.67 -26.93 -3.18
CA GLU A 290 -8.87 -26.11 -2.95
C GLU A 290 -8.52 -24.62 -2.92
N VAL A 291 -9.26 -23.80 -3.67
CA VAL A 291 -9.25 -22.35 -3.50
C VAL A 291 -9.90 -22.08 -2.14
N GLN A 292 -9.16 -21.51 -1.22
CA GLN A 292 -9.74 -21.08 0.07
C GLN A 292 -10.73 -19.94 -0.24
N GLY A 293 -12.00 -20.15 0.12
CA GLY A 293 -13.09 -19.22 -0.18
C GLY A 293 -12.98 -17.89 0.57
N SER A 294 -13.74 -16.91 0.11
CA SER A 294 -13.97 -15.64 0.82
C SER A 294 -14.67 -15.92 2.16
N VAL A 295 -14.26 -15.21 3.20
CA VAL A 295 -14.73 -15.42 4.56
C VAL A 295 -15.69 -14.31 4.96
N ASN A 296 -16.88 -14.68 5.41
CA ASN A 296 -17.76 -13.79 6.19
C ASN A 296 -17.45 -13.98 7.68
N MET A 297 -16.99 -12.94 8.33
CA MET A 297 -16.62 -12.99 9.75
C MET A 297 -17.37 -11.97 10.59
N ASP A 298 -17.83 -12.43 11.76
CA ASP A 298 -18.26 -11.52 12.83
C ASP A 298 -17.04 -11.08 13.64
N VAL A 299 -16.91 -9.77 13.87
CA VAL A 299 -15.83 -9.16 14.65
C VAL A 299 -16.33 -8.86 16.05
N ALA A 300 -15.51 -9.15 17.07
CA ALA A 300 -15.84 -8.83 18.45
C ALA A 300 -15.75 -7.32 18.67
N SER A 301 -16.88 -6.62 18.64
CA SER A 301 -16.97 -5.26 19.18
C SER A 301 -17.13 -5.32 20.70
N GLY A 302 -16.23 -4.68 21.45
CA GLY A 302 -16.33 -4.55 22.91
C GLY A 302 -17.56 -3.75 23.34
N GLN A 303 -17.71 -3.49 24.66
CA GLN A 303 -18.77 -2.60 25.15
C GLN A 303 -18.68 -1.25 24.46
N SER A 304 -19.82 -0.73 24.01
CA SER A 304 -19.87 0.56 23.28
C SER A 304 -19.21 1.68 24.08
N SER A 305 -18.25 2.37 23.49
CA SER A 305 -17.68 3.62 24.01
C SER A 305 -18.72 4.75 24.03
N GLY A 306 -18.42 5.86 24.71
CA GLY A 306 -19.18 7.11 24.55
C GLY A 306 -19.25 7.58 23.08
N LYS A 307 -20.14 8.52 22.75
CA LYS A 307 -20.24 9.06 21.37
C LYS A 307 -18.94 9.73 20.90
N ILE A 308 -18.22 10.38 21.82
CA ILE A 308 -16.92 11.02 21.56
C ILE A 308 -15.84 10.10 22.06
N VAL A 309 -14.85 9.80 21.23
CA VAL A 309 -13.63 9.06 21.59
C VAL A 309 -12.57 10.02 22.11
N ALA A 310 -12.33 11.11 21.39
CA ALA A 310 -11.44 12.18 21.82
C ALA A 310 -11.84 13.52 21.18
N GLU A 311 -11.69 14.60 21.95
CA GLU A 311 -11.86 15.98 21.48
C GLU A 311 -10.60 16.75 21.90
N LEU A 312 -9.89 17.29 20.93
CA LEU A 312 -8.66 18.05 21.12
C LEU A 312 -8.92 19.50 20.77
N ALA A 313 -8.52 20.42 21.65
CA ALA A 313 -8.64 21.86 21.46
C ALA A 313 -7.27 22.53 21.62
N GLY A 314 -6.63 22.87 20.50
CA GLY A 314 -5.35 23.57 20.50
C GLY A 314 -4.19 22.76 21.10
N ALA A 315 -4.21 21.44 20.97
CA ALA A 315 -3.20 20.56 21.55
C ALA A 315 -1.82 20.78 20.93
N THR A 316 -0.81 20.98 21.77
CA THR A 316 0.59 21.20 21.33
C THR A 316 1.51 20.27 22.11
N LYS A 317 2.48 19.67 21.40
CA LYS A 317 3.50 18.80 21.99
C LYS A 317 4.86 19.04 21.37
N SER A 318 5.86 19.21 22.21
CA SER A 318 7.26 19.40 21.81
C SER A 318 8.17 18.44 22.57
N PHE A 319 9.30 18.09 21.96
CA PHE A 319 10.38 17.34 22.58
C PHE A 319 11.68 18.13 22.40
N GLY A 320 12.19 18.74 23.49
CA GLY A 320 13.27 19.70 23.42
C GLY A 320 12.88 20.89 22.53
N ASP A 321 13.70 21.20 21.55
CA ASP A 321 13.46 22.34 20.62
C ASP A 321 12.51 21.97 19.45
N LYS A 322 12.18 20.69 19.27
CA LYS A 322 11.34 20.22 18.17
C LYS A 322 9.88 20.16 18.57
N THR A 323 9.04 21.03 17.97
CA THR A 323 7.59 20.93 18.09
C THR A 323 7.06 19.89 17.10
N VAL A 324 6.45 18.82 17.62
CA VAL A 324 5.93 17.69 16.83
C VAL A 324 4.45 17.88 16.50
N ILE A 325 3.70 18.48 17.42
CA ILE A 325 2.28 18.79 17.23
C ILE A 325 2.07 20.24 17.67
N ARG A 326 1.50 21.04 16.78
CA ARG A 326 1.27 22.47 16.99
C ARG A 326 -0.20 22.82 16.84
N ASN A 327 -0.83 23.22 17.94
CA ASN A 327 -2.20 23.76 17.97
C ASN A 327 -3.24 22.89 17.23
N PHE A 328 -3.15 21.57 17.40
CA PHE A 328 -4.07 20.63 16.76
C PHE A 328 -5.45 20.69 17.42
N THR A 329 -6.50 20.82 16.59
CA THR A 329 -7.91 20.80 17.01
C THR A 329 -8.64 19.80 16.12
N GLY A 330 -9.34 18.84 16.74
CA GLY A 330 -10.09 17.81 16.03
C GLY A 330 -11.01 17.06 16.99
N THR A 331 -12.02 16.39 16.44
CA THR A 331 -13.01 15.62 17.22
C THR A 331 -13.20 14.25 16.59
N ILE A 332 -12.90 13.21 17.34
CA ILE A 332 -13.00 11.82 16.88
C ILE A 332 -14.22 11.19 17.55
N LEU A 333 -15.10 10.66 16.74
CA LEU A 333 -16.34 10.05 17.17
C LEU A 333 -16.23 8.52 17.21
N ARG A 334 -17.17 7.88 17.86
CA ARG A 334 -17.28 6.42 17.85
C ARG A 334 -17.66 5.95 16.44
N GLY A 335 -16.93 4.95 15.94
CA GLY A 335 -17.14 4.38 14.62
C GLY A 335 -16.30 5.03 13.52
N ASP A 336 -15.61 6.14 13.84
CA ASP A 336 -14.70 6.76 12.87
C ASP A 336 -13.53 5.83 12.56
N LYS A 337 -13.15 5.79 11.27
CA LYS A 337 -11.98 5.09 10.79
C LYS A 337 -10.98 6.13 10.29
N VAL A 338 -10.03 6.47 11.17
CA VAL A 338 -9.14 7.62 11.00
C VAL A 338 -7.78 7.17 10.48
N GLY A 339 -7.42 7.63 9.27
CA GLY A 339 -6.09 7.46 8.69
C GLY A 339 -5.13 8.54 9.15
N LEU A 340 -3.93 8.19 9.59
CA LEU A 340 -2.88 9.16 9.92
C LEU A 340 -1.82 9.17 8.81
N LEU A 341 -1.66 10.31 8.16
CA LEU A 341 -0.78 10.50 7.02
C LEU A 341 0.37 11.46 7.36
N GLY A 342 1.56 11.14 6.87
CA GLY A 342 2.72 12.01 7.02
C GLY A 342 4.04 11.23 6.91
N PRO A 343 5.14 11.94 6.69
CA PRO A 343 6.46 11.31 6.54
C PRO A 343 6.88 10.56 7.80
N ASN A 344 7.86 9.68 7.65
CA ASN A 344 8.42 8.96 8.78
C ASN A 344 9.10 9.94 9.74
N GLY A 345 8.80 9.82 11.06
CA GLY A 345 9.29 10.74 12.07
C GLY A 345 8.54 12.07 12.20
N ALA A 346 7.42 12.25 11.50
CA ALA A 346 6.54 13.42 11.63
C ALA A 346 5.83 13.50 12.98
N GLY A 347 5.67 12.36 13.68
CA GLY A 347 5.01 12.31 14.98
C GLY A 347 3.66 11.61 14.98
N LYS A 348 3.37 10.73 14.01
CA LYS A 348 2.13 9.94 13.92
C LYS A 348 1.83 9.21 15.23
N THR A 349 2.78 8.43 15.74
CA THR A 349 2.67 7.70 17.00
C THR A 349 2.52 8.64 18.22
N THR A 350 3.15 9.82 18.18
CA THR A 350 3.00 10.85 19.24
C THR A 350 1.57 11.40 19.26
N LEU A 351 1.00 11.67 18.09
CA LEU A 351 -0.38 12.15 17.97
C LEU A 351 -1.37 11.10 18.46
N LEU A 352 -1.18 9.83 18.09
CA LEU A 352 -1.97 8.72 18.60
C LEU A 352 -1.93 8.62 20.13
N LYS A 353 -0.73 8.67 20.73
CA LYS A 353 -0.57 8.63 22.20
C LYS A 353 -1.23 9.81 22.90
N LEU A 354 -1.24 11.00 22.28
CA LEU A 354 -1.97 12.17 22.78
C LEU A 354 -3.49 11.95 22.74
N ILE A 355 -4.03 11.50 21.59
CA ILE A 355 -5.45 11.22 21.41
C ILE A 355 -5.94 10.19 22.43
N LEU A 356 -5.19 9.11 22.60
CA LEU A 356 -5.56 7.99 23.49
C LEU A 356 -5.23 8.24 24.96
N GLY A 357 -4.44 9.28 25.26
CA GLY A 357 -4.15 9.70 26.61
C GLY A 357 -3.00 9.03 27.30
N GLU A 358 -2.12 8.41 26.55
CA GLU A 358 -0.86 7.88 27.04
C GLU A 358 0.19 8.98 27.21
N LEU A 359 -0.03 10.12 26.55
CA LEU A 359 0.84 11.29 26.58
C LEU A 359 -0.01 12.54 26.89
N GLU A 360 0.48 13.41 27.76
CA GLU A 360 -0.17 14.69 28.05
C GLU A 360 0.36 15.81 27.12
N PRO A 361 -0.51 16.73 26.67
CA PRO A 361 -0.08 17.89 25.87
C PRO A 361 0.68 18.89 26.74
N ASP A 362 1.59 19.66 26.13
CA ASP A 362 2.28 20.74 26.80
C ASP A 362 1.37 21.99 26.92
N SER A 363 0.45 22.15 25.96
CA SER A 363 -0.61 23.17 26.00
C SER A 363 -1.84 22.69 25.23
N GLY A 364 -2.97 23.34 25.46
CA GLY A 364 -4.27 22.94 24.93
C GLY A 364 -5.07 22.05 25.89
N LYS A 365 -6.20 21.54 25.45
CA LYS A 365 -7.07 20.66 26.23
C LYS A 365 -7.45 19.43 25.43
N ILE A 366 -7.45 18.28 26.10
CA ILE A 366 -7.91 17.01 25.53
C ILE A 366 -9.01 16.45 26.43
N ARG A 367 -10.19 16.22 25.84
CA ARG A 367 -11.31 15.54 26.48
C ARG A 367 -11.42 14.15 25.89
N ARG A 368 -11.40 13.14 26.72
CA ARG A 368 -11.47 11.73 26.33
C ARG A 368 -12.85 11.15 26.63
N GLY A 369 -13.25 10.23 25.78
CA GLY A 369 -14.46 9.45 25.98
C GLY A 369 -14.38 8.51 27.17
N THR A 370 -15.54 7.96 27.54
CA THR A 370 -15.65 6.97 28.61
C THR A 370 -15.60 5.55 28.05
N ASN A 371 -15.14 4.59 28.87
CA ASN A 371 -15.09 3.15 28.54
C ASN A 371 -14.28 2.81 27.29
N LEU A 372 -13.17 3.50 27.05
CA LEU A 372 -12.27 3.17 25.94
C LEU A 372 -11.50 1.89 26.28
N GLN A 373 -11.64 0.88 25.40
CA GLN A 373 -10.89 -0.37 25.41
C GLN A 373 -10.02 -0.41 24.16
N VAL A 374 -8.75 0.00 24.32
CA VAL A 374 -7.80 0.14 23.20
C VAL A 374 -7.03 -1.16 23.01
N ALA A 375 -6.96 -1.63 21.77
CA ALA A 375 -6.09 -2.73 21.37
C ALA A 375 -5.07 -2.23 20.33
N TYR A 376 -3.79 -2.50 20.61
CA TYR A 376 -2.67 -2.14 19.75
C TYR A 376 -2.15 -3.38 19.01
N PHE A 377 -2.01 -3.28 17.70
CA PHE A 377 -1.46 -4.35 16.87
C PHE A 377 0.03 -4.60 17.16
N ASP A 378 0.84 -3.56 17.27
CA ASP A 378 2.28 -3.66 17.52
C ASP A 378 2.62 -4.31 18.86
N GLN A 379 1.89 -3.97 19.91
CA GLN A 379 2.13 -4.57 21.24
C GLN A 379 1.89 -6.09 21.28
N MET A 380 1.21 -6.63 20.27
CA MET A 380 1.00 -8.07 20.15
C MET A 380 2.18 -8.78 19.49
N ARG A 381 2.96 -8.08 18.66
CA ARG A 381 4.21 -8.63 18.06
C ARG A 381 5.23 -8.95 19.15
N ASP A 382 5.41 -8.06 20.12
CA ASP A 382 6.37 -8.23 21.22
C ASP A 382 6.02 -9.38 22.18
N LYS A 383 4.74 -9.78 22.24
CA LYS A 383 4.22 -10.82 23.13
C LYS A 383 3.98 -12.16 22.43
N LEU A 384 4.56 -12.36 21.24
CA LEU A 384 4.38 -13.57 20.47
C LEU A 384 5.14 -14.74 21.10
N ASP A 385 4.41 -15.69 21.70
CA ASP A 385 4.98 -16.95 22.18
C ASP A 385 5.18 -17.91 21.02
N LEU A 386 6.45 -18.11 20.62
CA LEU A 386 6.83 -18.92 19.47
C LEU A 386 6.63 -20.43 19.72
N ASP A 387 6.57 -20.88 20.96
CA ASP A 387 6.43 -22.28 21.32
C ASP A 387 4.97 -22.71 21.55
N ALA A 388 4.07 -21.73 21.73
CA ALA A 388 2.64 -22.00 21.82
C ALA A 388 2.08 -22.58 20.52
N THR A 389 1.02 -23.39 20.62
CA THR A 389 0.25 -23.80 19.42
C THR A 389 -0.59 -22.64 18.91
N LEU A 390 -0.99 -22.68 17.63
CA LEU A 390 -1.86 -21.65 17.09
C LEU A 390 -3.18 -21.53 17.88
N GLU A 391 -3.73 -22.66 18.29
CA GLU A 391 -4.97 -22.74 19.08
C GLU A 391 -4.81 -22.09 20.45
N ASP A 392 -3.76 -22.44 21.20
CA ASP A 392 -3.47 -21.87 22.51
C ASP A 392 -3.11 -20.37 22.43
N PHE A 393 -2.46 -19.94 21.33
CA PHE A 393 -2.15 -18.53 21.13
C PHE A 393 -3.41 -17.67 20.97
N ILE A 394 -4.45 -18.18 20.29
CA ILE A 394 -5.73 -17.48 20.13
C ILE A 394 -6.55 -17.52 21.42
N SER A 395 -6.74 -18.72 22.00
CA SER A 395 -7.58 -18.94 23.20
C SER A 395 -6.87 -19.86 24.18
N PRO A 396 -6.04 -19.32 25.08
CA PRO A 396 -5.25 -20.13 26.01
C PRO A 396 -6.12 -21.06 26.86
N GLY A 397 -5.88 -22.37 26.76
CA GLY A 397 -6.55 -23.40 27.55
C GLY A 397 -8.03 -23.63 27.20
N SER A 398 -8.53 -23.14 26.06
CA SER A 398 -9.91 -23.35 25.63
C SER A 398 -9.99 -23.62 24.12
N GLU A 399 -10.77 -24.61 23.74
CA GLU A 399 -11.09 -24.90 22.33
C GLU A 399 -12.13 -23.92 21.74
N TRP A 400 -12.66 -23.02 22.56
CA TRP A 400 -13.72 -22.09 22.18
C TRP A 400 -13.32 -20.66 22.41
N ILE A 401 -13.73 -19.79 21.50
CA ILE A 401 -13.57 -18.35 21.57
C ILE A 401 -14.92 -17.66 21.55
N GLU A 402 -15.07 -16.62 22.35
CA GLU A 402 -16.26 -15.77 22.36
C GLU A 402 -16.00 -14.51 21.54
N ILE A 403 -16.79 -14.31 20.47
CA ILE A 403 -16.69 -13.17 19.56
C ILE A 403 -18.03 -12.43 19.64
N GLY A 404 -18.05 -11.28 20.31
CA GLY A 404 -19.30 -10.57 20.58
C GLY A 404 -20.29 -11.45 21.38
N SER A 405 -21.42 -11.79 20.77
CA SER A 405 -22.45 -12.67 21.34
C SER A 405 -22.34 -14.13 20.89
N GLN A 406 -21.41 -14.45 20.01
CA GLN A 406 -21.28 -15.79 19.42
C GLN A 406 -20.10 -16.56 20.04
N ARG A 407 -20.31 -17.87 20.22
CA ARG A 407 -19.25 -18.79 20.64
C ARG A 407 -18.83 -19.64 19.45
N LYS A 408 -17.56 -19.57 19.05
CA LYS A 408 -17.00 -20.25 17.90
C LYS A 408 -15.86 -21.18 18.30
N HIS A 409 -15.70 -22.32 17.62
CA HIS A 409 -14.57 -23.20 17.85
C HIS A 409 -13.29 -22.58 17.28
N VAL A 410 -12.17 -22.59 18.02
CA VAL A 410 -10.92 -21.94 17.64
C VAL A 410 -10.41 -22.42 16.27
N LYS A 411 -10.52 -23.72 15.94
CA LYS A 411 -10.13 -24.24 14.61
C LYS A 411 -10.94 -23.64 13.47
N SER A 412 -12.26 -23.44 13.69
CA SER A 412 -13.12 -22.77 12.71
C SER A 412 -12.75 -21.30 12.58
N TYR A 413 -12.47 -20.64 13.69
CA TYR A 413 -12.00 -19.25 13.70
C TYR A 413 -10.66 -19.08 12.99
N LEU A 414 -9.68 -19.96 13.23
CA LEU A 414 -8.42 -19.98 12.51
C LEU A 414 -8.60 -20.21 11.00
N SER A 415 -9.61 -21.00 10.59
CA SER A 415 -9.91 -21.19 9.16
C SER A 415 -10.39 -19.92 8.50
N ASP A 416 -11.10 -19.04 9.21
CA ASP A 416 -11.50 -17.72 8.70
C ASP A 416 -10.29 -16.83 8.40
N PHE A 417 -9.18 -17.01 9.13
CA PHE A 417 -7.90 -16.37 8.86
C PHE A 417 -6.99 -17.21 7.93
N LEU A 418 -7.59 -18.06 7.10
CA LEU A 418 -6.88 -18.85 6.09
C LEU A 418 -5.86 -19.85 6.65
N PHE A 419 -5.99 -20.28 7.90
CA PHE A 419 -5.22 -21.38 8.45
C PHE A 419 -5.94 -22.71 8.26
N SER A 420 -5.24 -23.71 7.74
CA SER A 420 -5.80 -25.06 7.67
C SER A 420 -6.07 -25.60 9.09
N PRO A 421 -7.24 -26.21 9.37
CA PRO A 421 -7.54 -26.84 10.66
C PRO A 421 -6.49 -27.84 11.13
N ALA A 422 -5.82 -28.53 10.19
CA ALA A 422 -4.73 -29.45 10.50
C ALA A 422 -3.51 -28.78 11.13
N ARG A 423 -3.31 -27.48 10.89
CA ARG A 423 -2.18 -26.70 11.44
C ARG A 423 -2.48 -26.06 12.79
N ALA A 424 -3.71 -26.16 13.31
CA ALA A 424 -4.09 -25.55 14.60
C ALA A 424 -3.19 -25.95 15.76
N ASN A 425 -2.68 -27.18 15.75
CA ASN A 425 -1.77 -27.70 16.77
C ASN A 425 -0.27 -27.49 16.43
N SER A 426 0.05 -26.79 15.34
CA SER A 426 1.44 -26.48 15.01
C SER A 426 1.97 -25.34 15.89
N PRO A 427 3.26 -25.32 16.23
CA PRO A 427 3.83 -24.23 17.02
C PRO A 427 3.97 -22.96 16.16
N VAL A 428 3.78 -21.79 16.76
CA VAL A 428 3.87 -20.48 16.09
C VAL A 428 5.20 -20.27 15.38
N ARG A 429 6.30 -20.82 15.91
CA ARG A 429 7.63 -20.76 15.26
C ARG A 429 7.68 -21.37 13.87
N SER A 430 6.78 -22.30 13.53
CA SER A 430 6.71 -22.93 12.21
C SER A 430 6.06 -22.05 11.12
N LEU A 431 5.53 -20.88 11.51
CA LEU A 431 4.88 -19.93 10.63
C LEU A 431 5.89 -19.02 9.93
N SER A 432 5.63 -18.70 8.66
CA SER A 432 6.30 -17.60 7.95
C SER A 432 5.97 -16.23 8.59
N GLY A 433 6.72 -15.18 8.24
CA GLY A 433 6.46 -13.82 8.74
C GLY A 433 5.03 -13.36 8.45
N GLY A 434 4.56 -13.50 7.22
CA GLY A 434 3.18 -13.16 6.84
C GLY A 434 2.12 -13.99 7.56
N GLU A 435 2.35 -15.29 7.75
CA GLU A 435 1.43 -16.12 8.53
C GLU A 435 1.41 -15.71 10.01
N ARG A 436 2.54 -15.29 10.59
CA ARG A 436 2.59 -14.76 11.96
C ARG A 436 1.77 -13.47 12.07
N ASN A 437 1.92 -12.56 11.12
CA ASN A 437 1.12 -11.32 11.10
C ASN A 437 -0.38 -11.63 10.99
N ARG A 438 -0.77 -12.59 10.16
CA ARG A 438 -2.16 -13.06 10.05
C ARG A 438 -2.68 -13.66 11.37
N LEU A 439 -1.85 -14.42 12.08
CA LEU A 439 -2.19 -14.96 13.40
C LEU A 439 -2.34 -13.85 14.46
N LEU A 440 -1.51 -12.80 14.39
CA LEU A 440 -1.62 -11.62 15.25
C LEU A 440 -2.91 -10.85 14.97
N LEU A 441 -3.30 -10.70 13.71
CA LEU A 441 -4.60 -10.13 13.33
C LEU A 441 -5.75 -10.95 13.90
N ALA A 442 -5.70 -12.29 13.76
CA ALA A 442 -6.70 -13.16 14.34
C ALA A 442 -6.83 -12.95 15.87
N ARG A 443 -5.71 -12.82 16.57
CA ARG A 443 -5.73 -12.54 18.02
C ARG A 443 -6.24 -11.15 18.36
N LEU A 444 -5.96 -10.14 17.52
CA LEU A 444 -6.44 -8.78 17.70
C LEU A 444 -7.98 -8.73 17.67
N PHE A 445 -8.57 -9.32 16.63
CA PHE A 445 -10.02 -9.35 16.45
C PHE A 445 -10.76 -10.32 17.40
N ALA A 446 -10.01 -11.23 18.04
CA ALA A 446 -10.53 -12.11 19.09
C ALA A 446 -10.77 -11.41 20.42
N ARG A 447 -10.15 -10.25 20.65
CA ARG A 447 -10.25 -9.51 21.91
C ARG A 447 -11.37 -8.48 21.86
N PRO A 448 -12.18 -8.36 22.92
CA PRO A 448 -13.16 -7.29 22.98
C PRO A 448 -12.44 -5.95 23.10
N ALA A 449 -12.48 -5.17 22.03
CA ALA A 449 -11.97 -3.81 21.98
C ALA A 449 -13.01 -2.91 21.31
N ASN A 450 -13.04 -1.62 21.63
CA ASN A 450 -13.87 -0.63 20.94
C ASN A 450 -13.05 0.47 20.27
N VAL A 451 -11.73 0.42 20.43
CA VAL A 451 -10.76 1.24 19.71
C VAL A 451 -9.61 0.34 19.26
N LEU A 452 -9.37 0.28 17.96
CA LEU A 452 -8.23 -0.42 17.36
C LEU A 452 -7.17 0.59 16.90
N VAL A 453 -5.91 0.28 17.18
CA VAL A 453 -4.75 1.03 16.71
C VAL A 453 -3.87 0.09 15.90
N LEU A 454 -3.77 0.36 14.61
CA LEU A 454 -2.95 -0.40 13.68
C LEU A 454 -1.86 0.53 13.12
N ASP A 455 -0.61 0.24 13.49
CA ASP A 455 0.56 0.96 13.00
C ASP A 455 1.25 0.08 11.97
N GLU A 456 1.26 0.51 10.70
CA GLU A 456 1.76 -0.21 9.53
C GLU A 456 1.31 -1.69 9.45
N PRO A 457 0.01 -1.98 9.54
CA PRO A 457 -0.47 -3.37 9.54
C PRO A 457 -0.30 -4.03 8.17
N THR A 458 -0.14 -3.25 7.12
CA THR A 458 0.00 -3.71 5.72
C THR A 458 1.38 -4.27 5.40
N ASN A 459 2.40 -3.93 6.20
CA ASN A 459 3.74 -4.45 6.01
C ASN A 459 3.76 -5.97 6.13
N ASP A 460 4.44 -6.63 5.20
CA ASP A 460 4.61 -8.09 5.12
C ASP A 460 3.30 -8.89 4.96
N LEU A 461 2.17 -8.25 4.63
CA LEU A 461 0.93 -8.94 4.28
C LEU A 461 0.85 -9.18 2.78
N ASP A 462 0.36 -10.37 2.38
CA ASP A 462 0.01 -10.63 0.99
C ASP A 462 -1.37 -10.02 0.64
N ILE A 463 -1.65 -9.90 -0.64
CA ILE A 463 -2.87 -9.25 -1.15
C ILE A 463 -4.13 -9.91 -0.57
N ASP A 464 -4.18 -11.25 -0.51
CA ASP A 464 -5.33 -11.99 0.06
C ASP A 464 -5.57 -11.60 1.53
N THR A 465 -4.50 -11.42 2.31
CA THR A 465 -4.58 -11.03 3.73
C THR A 465 -4.94 -9.55 3.89
N LEU A 466 -4.48 -8.69 2.97
CA LEU A 466 -4.87 -7.28 2.94
C LEU A 466 -6.37 -7.14 2.68
N GLU A 467 -6.92 -7.87 1.70
CA GLU A 467 -8.36 -7.87 1.40
C GLU A 467 -9.20 -8.39 2.59
N LEU A 468 -8.71 -9.45 3.26
CA LEU A 468 -9.35 -9.93 4.49
C LEU A 468 -9.35 -8.85 5.58
N LEU A 469 -8.23 -8.16 5.80
CA LEU A 469 -8.11 -7.10 6.79
C LEU A 469 -9.02 -5.91 6.46
N GLU A 470 -9.09 -5.51 5.18
CA GLU A 470 -10.01 -4.47 4.72
C GLU A 470 -11.46 -4.80 5.07
N GLY A 471 -11.92 -6.02 4.72
CA GLY A 471 -13.27 -6.46 5.05
C GLY A 471 -13.55 -6.45 6.54
N LEU A 472 -12.63 -6.97 7.37
CA LEU A 472 -12.76 -6.97 8.82
C LEU A 472 -12.85 -5.56 9.41
N LEU A 473 -12.05 -4.62 8.89
CA LEU A 473 -12.05 -3.23 9.37
C LEU A 473 -13.28 -2.47 8.87
N GLN A 474 -13.80 -2.77 7.69
CA GLN A 474 -15.05 -2.20 7.20
C GLN A 474 -16.26 -2.63 8.04
N ASP A 475 -16.32 -3.89 8.44
CA ASP A 475 -17.39 -4.45 9.26
C ASP A 475 -17.25 -4.15 10.76
N TYR A 476 -16.12 -3.58 11.19
CA TYR A 476 -15.87 -3.28 12.59
C TYR A 476 -16.64 -2.04 13.06
N ASP A 477 -17.52 -2.19 14.05
CA ASP A 477 -18.36 -1.10 14.59
C ASP A 477 -17.62 -0.12 15.51
N GLY A 478 -16.40 -0.44 15.93
CA GLY A 478 -15.57 0.40 16.80
C GLY A 478 -14.80 1.47 16.01
N THR A 479 -14.06 2.29 16.75
CA THR A 479 -13.19 3.32 16.17
C THR A 479 -11.84 2.71 15.81
N VAL A 480 -11.32 3.07 14.65
CA VAL A 480 -10.04 2.58 14.14
C VAL A 480 -9.09 3.76 13.89
N PHE A 481 -7.89 3.65 14.43
CA PHE A 481 -6.77 4.50 14.03
C PHE A 481 -5.80 3.68 13.19
N LEU A 482 -5.54 4.17 11.99
CA LEU A 482 -4.77 3.46 10.99
C LEU A 482 -3.59 4.32 10.53
N VAL A 483 -2.39 3.85 10.77
CA VAL A 483 -1.17 4.38 10.17
C VAL A 483 -0.76 3.41 9.07
N SER A 484 -0.78 3.83 7.83
CA SER A 484 -0.32 3.03 6.69
C SER A 484 0.16 3.93 5.56
N HIS A 485 1.01 3.37 4.71
CA HIS A 485 1.47 3.98 3.48
C HIS A 485 0.85 3.35 2.23
N ASP A 486 0.01 2.31 2.39
CA ASP A 486 -0.79 1.73 1.31
C ASP A 486 -2.03 2.59 1.05
N ARG A 487 -2.03 3.31 -0.08
CA ARG A 487 -3.12 4.23 -0.49
C ARG A 487 -4.42 3.49 -0.71
N THR A 488 -4.39 2.37 -1.42
CA THR A 488 -5.59 1.58 -1.75
C THR A 488 -6.24 1.05 -0.47
N PHE A 489 -5.42 0.55 0.45
CA PHE A 489 -5.89 0.05 1.75
C PHE A 489 -6.56 1.16 2.58
N LEU A 490 -5.93 2.34 2.64
CA LEU A 490 -6.49 3.49 3.33
C LEU A 490 -7.80 3.95 2.67
N ASP A 491 -7.84 4.11 1.35
CA ASP A 491 -9.02 4.55 0.61
C ASP A 491 -10.22 3.60 0.80
N ASN A 492 -9.96 2.30 0.97
CA ASN A 492 -11.00 1.31 1.19
C ASN A 492 -11.54 1.28 2.63
N VAL A 493 -10.78 1.76 3.62
CA VAL A 493 -11.12 1.61 5.04
C VAL A 493 -11.47 2.92 5.72
N VAL A 494 -10.75 4.02 5.45
CA VAL A 494 -10.85 5.25 6.26
C VAL A 494 -12.07 6.10 5.90
N THR A 495 -12.65 6.73 6.92
CA THR A 495 -13.73 7.71 6.77
C THR A 495 -13.22 9.15 6.84
N SER A 496 -12.09 9.36 7.50
CA SER A 496 -11.40 10.66 7.59
C SER A 496 -9.90 10.46 7.69
N THR A 497 -9.14 11.48 7.34
CA THR A 497 -7.68 11.46 7.40
C THR A 497 -7.14 12.63 8.20
N ILE A 498 -6.13 12.39 9.04
CA ILE A 498 -5.38 13.43 9.74
C ILE A 498 -4.00 13.48 9.13
N ALA A 499 -3.71 14.54 8.38
CA ALA A 499 -2.49 14.68 7.60
C ALA A 499 -1.52 15.69 8.22
N PHE A 500 -0.23 15.40 8.09
CA PHE A 500 0.85 16.31 8.46
C PHE A 500 1.13 17.31 7.34
N GLU A 501 1.06 18.60 7.64
CA GLU A 501 1.26 19.68 6.67
C GLU A 501 2.62 20.40 6.79
N GLY A 502 3.51 19.89 7.65
CA GLY A 502 4.81 20.51 7.93
C GLY A 502 4.83 21.28 9.25
N ASP A 503 6.02 21.54 9.78
CA ASP A 503 6.28 22.34 11.00
C ASP A 503 5.42 21.99 12.24
N GLY A 504 5.04 20.72 12.36
CA GLY A 504 4.20 20.24 13.46
C GLY A 504 2.70 20.52 13.27
N HIS A 505 2.29 21.03 12.12
CA HIS A 505 0.88 21.25 11.79
C HIS A 505 0.25 19.94 11.32
N TRP A 506 -0.86 19.59 11.98
CA TRP A 506 -1.71 18.47 11.66
C TRP A 506 -3.10 18.98 11.34
N ARG A 507 -3.73 18.42 10.32
CA ARG A 507 -5.06 18.83 9.89
C ARG A 507 -5.92 17.62 9.57
N GLU A 508 -7.16 17.67 10.01
CA GLU A 508 -8.18 16.68 9.69
C GLU A 508 -8.86 17.03 8.36
N TYR A 509 -9.05 15.99 7.54
CA TYR A 509 -9.74 16.05 6.25
C TYR A 509 -10.82 14.98 6.23
N GLU A 510 -11.99 15.33 5.76
CA GLU A 510 -13.05 14.37 5.50
C GLU A 510 -12.76 13.61 4.22
N GLY A 511 -12.95 12.29 4.24
CA GLY A 511 -12.76 11.43 3.08
C GLY A 511 -11.43 10.65 3.04
N SER A 512 -11.13 10.13 1.87
CA SER A 512 -10.02 9.22 1.58
C SER A 512 -8.66 9.94 1.42
N VAL A 513 -7.61 9.16 1.19
CA VAL A 513 -6.27 9.69 0.87
C VAL A 513 -6.29 10.45 -0.46
N GLN A 514 -7.08 10.00 -1.43
CA GLN A 514 -7.23 10.69 -2.71
C GLN A 514 -7.87 12.07 -2.53
N ASP A 515 -8.89 12.17 -1.68
CA ASP A 515 -9.53 13.45 -1.35
C ASP A 515 -8.54 14.41 -0.69
N TRP A 516 -7.73 13.90 0.26
CA TRP A 516 -6.65 14.69 0.86
C TRP A 516 -5.63 15.16 -0.18
N LEU A 517 -5.17 14.30 -1.09
CA LEU A 517 -4.20 14.68 -2.14
C LEU A 517 -4.74 15.81 -3.03
N ILE A 518 -6.00 15.76 -3.41
CA ILE A 518 -6.65 16.80 -4.22
C ILE A 518 -6.75 18.11 -3.41
N GLN A 519 -7.21 18.04 -2.17
CA GLN A 519 -7.39 19.20 -1.29
C GLN A 519 -6.05 19.84 -0.92
N SER A 520 -5.02 19.04 -0.61
CA SER A 520 -3.68 19.53 -0.27
C SER A 520 -2.97 20.19 -1.46
N LYS A 521 -3.12 19.66 -2.68
CA LYS A 521 -2.61 20.30 -3.90
C LYS A 521 -3.25 21.66 -4.12
N ARG A 522 -4.58 21.73 -4.06
CA ARG A 522 -5.31 23.01 -4.18
C ARG A 522 -4.87 24.03 -3.12
N ALA A 523 -4.70 23.59 -1.88
CA ALA A 523 -4.24 24.45 -0.80
C ALA A 523 -2.83 25.00 -1.03
N ARG A 524 -1.90 24.16 -1.53
CA ARG A 524 -0.53 24.57 -1.89
C ARG A 524 -0.53 25.56 -3.06
N GLU A 525 -1.29 25.31 -4.12
CA GLU A 525 -1.42 26.19 -5.28
C GLU A 525 -1.97 27.58 -4.87
N ILE A 526 -2.96 27.61 -3.99
CA ILE A 526 -3.52 28.86 -3.44
C ILE A 526 -2.47 29.60 -2.57
N ALA A 527 -1.71 28.86 -1.77
CA ALA A 527 -0.65 29.44 -0.93
C ALA A 527 0.49 30.02 -1.77
N GLU A 528 0.92 29.33 -2.83
CA GLU A 528 1.94 29.80 -3.78
C GLU A 528 1.45 31.04 -4.55
N GLN A 529 0.21 31.05 -5.01
CA GLN A 529 -0.39 32.22 -5.67
C GLN A 529 -0.47 33.42 -4.72
N ARG A 530 -0.78 33.23 -3.44
CA ARG A 530 -0.77 34.27 -2.42
C ARG A 530 0.63 34.80 -2.13
N GLN A 531 1.65 33.93 -2.10
CA GLN A 531 3.05 34.34 -1.94
C GLN A 531 3.57 35.10 -3.18
N ALA A 532 3.22 34.67 -4.38
CA ALA A 532 3.57 35.34 -5.64
C ALA A 532 2.87 36.69 -5.81
N ALA A 533 1.68 36.85 -5.23
CA ALA A 533 0.92 38.10 -5.22
C ALA A 533 1.34 39.08 -4.12
N SER A 534 2.21 38.70 -3.18
CA SER A 534 2.75 39.57 -2.15
C SER A 534 3.85 40.45 -2.75
N PRO A 535 3.77 41.78 -2.69
CA PRO A 535 4.84 42.65 -3.20
C PRO A 535 6.14 42.40 -2.39
N PRO A 536 7.31 42.53 -3.04
CA PRO A 536 8.59 42.32 -2.35
C PRO A 536 8.73 43.27 -1.18
N PRO A 537 9.31 42.87 -0.05
CA PRO A 537 9.50 43.75 1.10
C PRO A 537 10.34 44.94 0.69
N SER A 538 9.76 46.15 0.82
CA SER A 538 10.50 47.41 0.63
C SER A 538 11.70 47.46 1.56
N PRO A 539 12.87 47.89 1.07
CA PRO A 539 14.06 48.01 1.92
C PRO A 539 13.79 48.97 3.07
N ALA A 540 14.16 48.57 4.27
CA ALA A 540 14.02 49.33 5.50
C ALA A 540 14.73 50.68 5.40
N PRO A 541 14.09 51.79 5.75
CA PRO A 541 14.79 53.09 5.85
C PRO A 541 15.67 53.12 7.10
N ALA A 542 16.85 53.71 6.93
CA ALA A 542 17.85 53.93 7.98
C ALA A 542 17.30 54.78 9.15
N PRO A 543 17.82 54.59 10.38
CA PRO A 543 17.30 55.25 11.57
C PRO A 543 17.62 56.74 11.63
N GLN A 544 16.57 57.57 11.80
CA GLN A 544 16.68 58.97 12.23
C GLN A 544 16.17 59.14 13.66
N PRO A 545 16.66 60.12 14.40
CA PRO A 545 16.55 60.17 15.85
C PRO A 545 15.24 60.72 16.40
N VAL A 546 14.95 60.25 17.59
CA VAL A 546 13.81 60.42 18.46
C VAL A 546 13.37 61.88 18.67
N ALA A 547 12.11 62.18 18.51
CA ALA A 547 11.40 63.19 19.26
C ALA A 547 10.04 62.65 19.73
N ALA A 548 9.83 62.74 21.03
CA ALA A 548 8.62 62.31 21.71
C ALA A 548 7.46 63.26 21.37
N GLU A 549 6.26 62.67 21.12
CA GLU A 549 5.01 63.20 21.71
C GLU A 549 3.79 62.36 21.33
N SER A 550 2.99 62.12 22.34
CA SER A 550 1.53 62.01 22.36
C SER A 550 0.82 60.82 21.76
N ALA A 551 0.22 60.05 22.66
CA ALA A 551 -0.80 59.03 22.44
C ALA A 551 -2.01 59.55 21.64
N ALA A 552 -2.31 58.87 20.53
CA ALA A 552 -3.63 58.91 19.94
C ALA A 552 -3.99 57.55 19.32
N ALA A 553 -5.18 57.08 19.60
CA ALA A 553 -5.75 55.79 19.31
C ALA A 553 -5.59 55.36 17.84
N ARG A 554 -5.22 54.07 17.63
CA ARG A 554 -5.31 53.38 16.33
C ARG A 554 -6.79 53.21 15.95
N PRO A 555 -7.20 53.57 14.75
CA PRO A 555 -8.52 53.19 14.25
C PRO A 555 -8.51 51.72 13.87
N ALA A 556 -9.51 50.99 14.34
CA ALA A 556 -9.84 49.63 13.92
C ALA A 556 -10.02 49.61 12.38
N THR A 557 -9.44 48.58 11.75
CA THR A 557 -9.65 48.29 10.33
C THR A 557 -11.15 48.17 10.07
N ALA A 558 -11.68 49.10 9.28
CA ALA A 558 -13.08 49.12 8.87
C ALA A 558 -13.36 47.85 8.02
N ARG A 559 -14.19 46.94 8.53
CA ARG A 559 -14.84 45.90 7.75
C ARG A 559 -15.65 46.60 6.64
N LYS A 560 -15.39 46.22 5.38
CA LYS A 560 -16.19 46.71 4.24
C LYS A 560 -17.63 46.27 4.46
N LYS A 561 -18.54 47.19 4.68
CA LYS A 561 -19.97 46.89 4.67
C LYS A 561 -20.38 46.48 3.28
N LEU A 562 -21.05 45.32 3.16
CA LEU A 562 -21.67 44.85 1.94
C LEU A 562 -22.53 45.94 1.31
N SER A 563 -22.45 46.10 -0.01
CA SER A 563 -23.32 47.03 -0.73
C SER A 563 -24.77 46.53 -0.68
N TYR A 564 -25.73 47.42 -0.84
CA TYR A 564 -27.16 47.06 -0.86
C TYR A 564 -27.49 45.98 -1.90
N LYS A 565 -26.76 45.97 -3.01
CA LYS A 565 -26.90 44.97 -4.07
C LYS A 565 -26.41 43.58 -3.61
N GLU A 566 -25.26 43.51 -2.94
CA GLU A 566 -24.68 42.29 -2.40
C GLU A 566 -25.50 41.72 -1.24
N GLN A 567 -26.13 42.57 -0.44
CA GLN A 567 -26.99 42.15 0.66
C GLN A 567 -28.29 41.51 0.14
N ARG A 568 -28.86 42.06 -0.93
CA ARG A 568 -30.05 41.51 -1.60
C ARG A 568 -29.74 40.20 -2.35
N GLU A 569 -28.54 40.10 -2.91
CA GLU A 569 -28.02 38.90 -3.54
C GLU A 569 -27.86 37.78 -2.49
N LEU A 570 -27.27 38.08 -1.34
CA LEU A 570 -27.10 37.12 -0.21
C LEU A 570 -28.44 36.63 0.35
N GLU A 571 -29.48 37.46 0.35
CA GLU A 571 -30.84 37.07 0.77
C GLU A 571 -31.55 36.19 -0.27
N ALA A 572 -31.20 36.28 -1.56
CA ALA A 572 -31.81 35.52 -2.63
C ALA A 572 -31.11 34.16 -2.89
N LEU A 573 -29.82 34.02 -2.59
CA LEU A 573 -29.00 32.86 -2.82
C LEU A 573 -29.54 31.56 -2.16
N PRO A 574 -30.00 31.57 -0.89
CA PRO A 574 -30.55 30.34 -0.27
C PRO A 574 -31.77 29.80 -1.03
N GLY A 575 -32.63 30.66 -1.52
CA GLY A 575 -33.80 30.23 -2.31
C GLY A 575 -33.42 29.70 -3.70
N GLN A 576 -32.34 30.18 -4.30
CA GLN A 576 -31.81 29.65 -5.55
C GLN A 576 -31.17 28.29 -5.35
N ILE A 577 -30.40 28.09 -4.29
CA ILE A 577 -29.78 26.82 -3.92
C ILE A 577 -30.87 25.76 -3.68
N GLU A 578 -31.91 26.08 -2.90
CA GLU A 578 -33.01 25.15 -2.62
C GLU A 578 -33.80 24.77 -3.88
N ALA A 579 -33.96 25.70 -4.83
CA ALA A 579 -34.61 25.44 -6.10
C ALA A 579 -33.77 24.50 -7.00
N LEU A 580 -32.45 24.70 -7.07
CA LEU A 580 -31.53 23.88 -7.83
C LEU A 580 -31.43 22.47 -7.23
N GLU A 581 -31.36 22.33 -5.91
CA GLU A 581 -31.38 21.02 -5.24
C GLU A 581 -32.70 20.26 -5.47
N ALA A 582 -33.81 20.97 -5.50
CA ALA A 582 -35.11 20.34 -5.79
C ALA A 582 -35.21 19.88 -7.26
N GLU A 583 -34.63 20.64 -8.21
CA GLU A 583 -34.54 20.24 -9.61
C GLU A 583 -33.62 19.03 -9.78
N GLN A 584 -32.47 19.03 -9.13
CA GLN A 584 -31.52 17.92 -9.14
C GLN A 584 -32.16 16.60 -8.66
N ARG A 585 -32.84 16.64 -7.50
CA ARG A 585 -33.56 15.47 -6.97
C ARG A 585 -34.61 14.92 -7.95
N ARG A 586 -35.38 15.80 -8.60
CA ARG A 586 -36.35 15.37 -9.60
C ARG A 586 -35.72 14.71 -10.81
N ILE A 587 -34.57 15.22 -11.27
CA ILE A 587 -33.85 14.63 -12.40
C ILE A 587 -33.30 13.27 -12.00
N THR A 588 -32.72 13.15 -10.80
CA THR A 588 -32.23 11.87 -10.25
C THR A 588 -33.36 10.84 -10.14
N GLU A 589 -34.51 11.23 -9.56
CA GLU A 589 -35.69 10.37 -9.49
C GLU A 589 -36.16 9.89 -10.88
N MET A 590 -36.12 10.79 -11.89
CA MET A 590 -36.52 10.41 -13.27
C MET A 590 -35.52 9.48 -13.94
N LEU A 591 -34.22 9.62 -13.65
CA LEU A 591 -33.16 8.76 -14.19
C LEU A 591 -33.12 7.39 -13.51
N GLU A 592 -33.50 7.30 -12.23
CA GLU A 592 -33.54 6.07 -11.45
C GLU A 592 -34.87 5.32 -11.53
N LEU A 593 -35.93 5.94 -12.08
CA LEU A 593 -37.24 5.34 -12.18
C LEU A 593 -37.17 4.00 -12.96
N ASP A 594 -37.78 2.95 -12.42
CA ASP A 594 -37.78 1.59 -12.98
C ASP A 594 -36.35 1.02 -13.22
N GLY A 595 -35.39 1.33 -12.30
CA GLY A 595 -34.02 0.82 -12.38
C GLY A 595 -33.21 1.37 -13.57
N GLY A 596 -33.51 2.60 -13.99
CA GLY A 596 -32.81 3.25 -15.10
C GLY A 596 -33.33 2.85 -16.49
N ALA A 597 -34.56 2.36 -16.59
CA ALA A 597 -35.17 1.95 -17.85
C ALA A 597 -35.19 3.06 -18.92
N ILE A 598 -35.14 4.33 -18.54
CA ILE A 598 -35.10 5.48 -19.45
C ILE A 598 -33.86 5.43 -20.37
N TYR A 599 -32.72 4.89 -19.93
CA TYR A 599 -31.53 4.74 -20.78
C TYR A 599 -31.71 3.76 -21.93
N ALA A 600 -32.59 2.77 -21.74
CA ALA A 600 -32.93 1.77 -22.76
C ALA A 600 -34.10 2.19 -23.65
N THR A 601 -35.07 2.96 -23.12
CA THR A 601 -36.32 3.31 -23.84
C THR A 601 -36.23 4.66 -24.55
N ASP A 602 -35.52 5.64 -24.00
CA ASP A 602 -35.34 6.98 -24.58
C ASP A 602 -33.95 7.54 -24.24
N ALA A 603 -32.94 7.04 -24.94
CA ALA A 603 -31.52 7.43 -24.72
C ALA A 603 -31.26 8.93 -24.95
N SER A 604 -32.04 9.59 -25.86
CA SER A 604 -31.92 11.01 -26.13
C SER A 604 -32.33 11.84 -24.91
N ARG A 605 -33.47 11.48 -24.32
CA ARG A 605 -34.00 12.13 -23.13
C ARG A 605 -33.15 11.89 -21.89
N ALA A 606 -32.60 10.68 -21.75
CA ALA A 606 -31.66 10.36 -20.67
C ALA A 606 -30.37 11.19 -20.78
N ALA A 607 -29.85 11.39 -22.00
CA ALA A 607 -28.68 12.24 -22.24
C ALA A 607 -28.94 13.73 -21.91
N GLU A 608 -30.13 14.26 -22.30
CA GLU A 608 -30.53 15.63 -21.94
C GLU A 608 -30.64 15.83 -20.42
N LEU A 609 -31.26 14.87 -19.72
CA LEU A 609 -31.40 14.91 -18.27
C LEU A 609 -30.04 14.80 -17.57
N SER A 610 -29.14 13.93 -18.02
CA SER A 610 -27.79 13.80 -17.48
C SER A 610 -26.96 15.07 -17.73
N GLN A 611 -27.08 15.69 -18.90
CA GLN A 611 -26.43 16.97 -19.19
C GLN A 611 -26.98 18.10 -18.31
N ARG A 612 -28.30 18.15 -18.08
CA ARG A 612 -28.91 19.14 -17.20
C ARG A 612 -28.50 18.92 -15.74
N HIS A 613 -28.39 17.66 -15.29
CA HIS A 613 -27.88 17.32 -13.97
C HIS A 613 -26.48 17.87 -13.74
N ALA A 614 -25.55 17.63 -14.68
CA ALA A 614 -24.19 18.17 -14.60
C ALA A 614 -24.15 19.71 -14.60
N GLN A 615 -25.01 20.37 -15.37
CA GLN A 615 -25.13 21.85 -15.33
C GLN A 615 -25.62 22.37 -13.97
N ILE A 616 -26.56 21.65 -13.33
CA ILE A 616 -27.06 22.03 -12.00
C ILE A 616 -25.96 21.89 -10.95
N ASP A 617 -25.08 20.87 -11.05
CA ASP A 617 -23.92 20.73 -10.17
C ASP A 617 -23.00 21.94 -10.25
N ASP A 618 -22.69 22.42 -11.46
CA ASP A 618 -21.88 23.62 -11.68
C ASP A 618 -22.58 24.90 -11.16
N GLU A 619 -23.90 25.04 -11.40
CA GLU A 619 -24.71 26.17 -10.93
C GLU A 619 -24.81 26.18 -9.39
N LEU A 620 -24.95 25.02 -8.73
CA LEU A 620 -24.95 24.89 -7.28
C LEU A 620 -23.62 25.27 -6.67
N LEU A 621 -22.52 24.78 -7.26
CA LEU A 621 -21.17 25.12 -6.79
C LEU A 621 -20.94 26.64 -6.84
N ALA A 622 -21.28 27.28 -7.97
CA ALA A 622 -21.12 28.71 -8.14
C ALA A 622 -22.00 29.52 -7.16
N ALA A 623 -23.21 29.04 -6.87
CA ALA A 623 -24.12 29.71 -5.92
C ALA A 623 -23.61 29.57 -4.47
N LEU A 624 -23.07 28.44 -4.08
CA LEU A 624 -22.46 28.19 -2.77
C LEU A 624 -21.19 29.02 -2.57
N GLU A 625 -20.28 29.03 -3.55
CA GLU A 625 -19.07 29.85 -3.52
C GLU A 625 -19.42 31.33 -3.37
N ARG A 626 -20.44 31.81 -4.11
CA ARG A 626 -20.89 33.18 -4.04
C ARG A 626 -21.52 33.55 -2.68
N GLN A 627 -22.26 32.60 -2.09
CA GLN A 627 -22.83 32.77 -0.75
C GLN A 627 -21.71 32.86 0.31
N GLU A 628 -20.67 32.03 0.18
CA GLU A 628 -19.52 32.03 1.09
C GLU A 628 -18.71 33.34 0.99
N GLU A 629 -18.44 33.84 -0.24
CA GLU A 629 -17.77 35.11 -0.47
C GLU A 629 -18.53 36.28 0.19
N LEU A 630 -19.84 36.30 0.00
CA LEU A 630 -20.68 37.40 0.56
C LEU A 630 -20.86 37.27 2.07
N SER A 631 -20.84 36.06 2.62
CA SER A 631 -20.92 35.83 4.07
C SER A 631 -19.59 36.08 4.78
N ALA A 632 -18.45 35.81 4.14
CA ALA A 632 -17.11 36.14 4.66
C ALA A 632 -16.83 37.65 4.72
N GLY A 633 -17.58 38.46 3.96
CA GLY A 633 -17.55 39.92 4.00
C GLY A 633 -18.33 40.55 5.19
N ARG A 634 -19.01 39.74 5.99
CA ARG A 634 -19.73 40.16 7.20
C ARG A 634 -18.77 40.10 8.40
#